data_09e9ad8299da180e0eb0cf10d07e2422
#
_entry.id   09e9ad8299da180e0eb0cf10d07e2422
#
_cell.length_a   1.000
_cell.length_b   1.000
_cell.length_c   1.000
_cell.angle_alpha   90.00
_cell.angle_beta   90.00
_cell.angle_gamma   90.00
#
_symmetry.space_group_name_H-M   'P 1'
#
loop_
_entity.id
_entity.type
_entity.pdbx_description
1 polymer ?
#
loop_
_entity_poly.entity_id
_entity_poly.type
_entity_poly.pdbx_seq_one_letter_code
_entity_poly.pdbx_strand_id
1 'polypeptide(L)'
;MIKTESYVQEAAGGMVYRLIPVTEEIIRCVIGKEEIREPESLIIEKKDYPEVAFEAEEKEGRLNVRTKKVLVSLNLSEGCVEWKHADGSKWCTQNKADLTKIDVVRYTTGGEKPIINRVKTVDGERNFIQNLKTEKVREGYRARVFFDWNEEEEIHGLGQAEEGIYNYRGHNQYLYQHNMRIPMPFFVSTEGYGILFDCCSLMTFNDEGRESYLFLDTVEQIDYYFMGGGSMDGIIRDYRYLTGKAQMLPKWAYGYIQSKEQYYTAKELEEIVRHYRELNVPLDCVVQDWNTWDPGNWGEKILDQSRYGDNKECMNRIHEMHAHTMVSVWPNMNAGGKNHQEFFDAGYLLYDYATYDAFNEKAREMYWKQAKEGLFDQGFDSWWCDSTEPFSGPDWGGAVKREPWERFLMVGGEHKKYLDPAVANVFALEHAKGIYENQRKDREDMRVLNLTRSGYASGQKYAAMLWSGDTCADWENLKIQIVEGLNMGLSGYPYWTLDIGAFFTVADKWQNRGCGCNTDPEPKWFWQGKYNEGVKDKGYCELYTRWLQMGTFLPMFRSHGTDTPREIWNFGEKGTMFYDAIEKFIKLRYHLMPYIYSLAGAVHFEDYTIMRSLLFDFPEDREARKVENEFMFGPSLLVCAVTEPMYYGPESTPVDREKTWKCYLPAGTGWYDYWTNEKYKGGQYVTVEAPIDRIPVFVKAGAVIPVADGLVYAQQEPKKPIQLMVYPGADGEFVLYEDEGNNYNFENGAYAITKLVWDESAGRLNIGEREGSFPGMREAVYQTVIVK
;
A
#
# COMPACT_ATOMS: atom_id res chain seq x y z
N MET A 1 10.26 10.01 40.75
CA MET A 1 10.89 9.31 39.58
C MET A 1 11.13 7.83 39.89
N ILE A 2 10.64 6.95 39.02
CA ILE A 2 10.99 5.53 38.99
C ILE A 2 11.94 5.35 37.81
N LYS A 3 13.15 4.86 38.08
CA LYS A 3 14.13 4.55 37.04
C LYS A 3 14.49 3.09 37.14
N THR A 4 14.40 2.38 36.02
CA THR A 4 14.86 0.99 35.85
C THR A 4 15.97 0.96 34.82
N GLU A 5 16.45 -0.21 34.43
CA GLU A 5 17.42 -0.41 33.35
C GLU A 5 16.80 -0.16 31.97
N SER A 6 15.46 -0.24 31.85
CA SER A 6 14.75 -0.17 30.57
C SER A 6 13.86 1.05 30.40
N TYR A 7 13.46 1.77 31.49
CA TYR A 7 12.59 2.93 31.37
C TYR A 7 12.73 3.90 32.54
N VAL A 8 12.20 5.12 32.33
CA VAL A 8 11.97 6.11 33.38
C VAL A 8 10.49 6.45 33.43
N GLN A 9 9.91 6.50 34.64
CA GLN A 9 8.51 6.87 34.85
C GLN A 9 8.40 8.00 35.86
N GLU A 10 7.57 9.02 35.57
CA GLU A 10 7.36 10.17 36.43
C GLU A 10 5.95 10.75 36.26
N ALA A 11 5.45 11.40 37.28
CA ALA A 11 4.21 12.19 37.20
C ALA A 11 4.52 13.60 36.67
N ALA A 12 3.74 14.05 35.68
CA ALA A 12 3.86 15.36 35.09
C ALA A 12 2.52 15.87 34.58
N GLY A 13 2.19 17.15 34.79
CA GLY A 13 0.97 17.76 34.29
C GLY A 13 -0.34 17.04 34.69
N GLY A 14 -0.35 16.33 35.84
CA GLY A 14 -1.51 15.58 36.34
C GLY A 14 -1.74 14.23 35.65
N MET A 15 -0.75 13.70 34.94
CA MET A 15 -0.70 12.38 34.29
C MET A 15 0.59 11.67 34.64
N VAL A 16 0.69 10.37 34.30
CA VAL A 16 1.89 9.56 34.47
C VAL A 16 2.53 9.35 33.09
N TYR A 17 3.82 9.66 32.97
CA TYR A 17 4.61 9.47 31.76
C TYR A 17 5.61 8.34 31.99
N ARG A 18 5.75 7.46 31.00
CA ARG A 18 6.82 6.47 30.96
C ARG A 18 7.57 6.64 29.63
N LEU A 19 8.88 6.87 29.73
CA LEU A 19 9.78 6.99 28.60
C LEU A 19 10.66 5.75 28.52
N ILE A 20 10.60 5.03 27.40
CA ILE A 20 11.25 3.74 27.21
C ILE A 20 12.21 3.87 26.00
N PRO A 21 13.53 3.96 26.20
CA PRO A 21 14.48 3.84 25.11
C PRO A 21 14.40 2.43 24.49
N VAL A 22 13.99 2.36 23.24
CA VAL A 22 13.82 1.11 22.47
C VAL A 22 15.09 0.81 21.69
N THR A 23 15.67 1.84 21.10
CA THR A 23 17.00 1.87 20.46
C THR A 23 17.69 3.19 20.76
N GLU A 24 18.88 3.44 20.22
CA GLU A 24 19.52 4.75 20.31
C GLU A 24 18.71 5.86 19.61
N GLU A 25 17.84 5.50 18.65
CA GLU A 25 17.02 6.38 17.80
C GLU A 25 15.54 6.37 18.16
N ILE A 26 15.02 5.31 18.78
CA ILE A 26 13.60 5.13 19.07
C ILE A 26 13.33 5.26 20.57
N ILE A 27 12.41 6.13 20.92
CA ILE A 27 11.90 6.22 22.29
C ILE A 27 10.37 6.07 22.27
N ARG A 28 9.84 5.09 23.02
CA ARG A 28 8.41 4.94 23.28
C ARG A 28 8.00 5.88 24.40
N CYS A 29 6.94 6.66 24.19
CA CYS A 29 6.33 7.54 25.18
C CYS A 29 4.93 7.02 25.49
N VAL A 30 4.70 6.63 26.74
CA VAL A 30 3.40 6.19 27.23
C VAL A 30 2.88 7.19 28.26
N ILE A 31 1.61 7.61 28.09
CA ILE A 31 0.97 8.60 28.96
C ILE A 31 -0.35 8.02 29.49
N GLY A 32 -0.39 7.74 30.78
CA GLY A 32 -1.56 7.24 31.48
C GLY A 32 -2.21 8.32 32.37
N LYS A 33 -3.52 8.18 32.67
CA LYS A 33 -4.21 9.12 33.57
C LYS A 33 -3.76 8.98 35.02
N GLU A 34 -3.71 7.76 35.50
CA GLU A 34 -3.34 7.43 36.89
C GLU A 34 -2.25 6.35 36.93
N GLU A 35 -2.29 5.41 36.00
CA GLU A 35 -1.37 4.29 35.88
C GLU A 35 -1.02 4.04 34.40
N ILE A 36 0.04 3.32 34.18
CA ILE A 36 0.44 2.83 32.85
C ILE A 36 0.23 1.32 32.79
N ARG A 37 -0.44 0.88 31.73
CA ARG A 37 -0.72 -0.52 31.42
C ARG A 37 0.18 -1.01 30.31
N GLU A 38 0.29 -2.32 30.18
CA GLU A 38 1.01 -2.98 29.09
C GLU A 38 0.02 -3.85 28.26
N PRO A 39 -0.89 -3.22 27.49
CA PRO A 39 -1.78 -3.98 26.62
C PRO A 39 -1.00 -4.69 25.52
N GLU A 40 -1.57 -5.76 25.00
CA GLU A 40 -1.02 -6.39 23.81
C GLU A 40 -1.27 -5.51 22.59
N SER A 41 -0.20 -5.18 21.85
CA SER A 41 -0.30 -4.44 20.59
C SER A 41 -0.58 -5.39 19.43
N LEU A 42 -1.44 -4.96 18.49
CA LEU A 42 -1.69 -5.65 17.23
C LEU A 42 -0.74 -5.22 16.12
N ILE A 43 -0.11 -4.05 16.26
CA ILE A 43 0.74 -3.45 15.22
C ILE A 43 2.23 -3.44 15.57
N ILE A 44 2.58 -3.57 16.84
CA ILE A 44 3.98 -3.68 17.26
C ILE A 44 4.32 -5.15 17.42
N GLU A 45 5.23 -5.63 16.58
CA GLU A 45 5.66 -7.03 16.60
C GLU A 45 6.68 -7.27 17.69
N LYS A 46 7.65 -6.36 17.82
CA LYS A 46 8.78 -6.54 18.72
C LYS A 46 8.42 -6.18 20.16
N LYS A 47 8.44 -7.18 21.04
CA LYS A 47 8.11 -7.02 22.47
C LYS A 47 9.35 -6.98 23.34
N ASP A 48 10.45 -7.62 22.92
CA ASP A 48 11.70 -7.67 23.65
C ASP A 48 12.72 -6.72 23.00
N TYR A 49 13.00 -5.62 23.66
CA TYR A 49 13.99 -4.64 23.22
C TYR A 49 15.36 -4.95 23.81
N PRO A 50 16.45 -4.76 23.04
CA PRO A 50 17.79 -4.85 23.60
C PRO A 50 17.99 -3.79 24.68
N GLU A 51 18.87 -4.03 25.64
CA GLU A 51 19.29 -2.99 26.58
C GLU A 51 19.90 -1.82 25.82
N VAL A 52 19.37 -0.65 26.05
CA VAL A 52 19.87 0.61 25.50
C VAL A 52 20.49 1.41 26.61
N ALA A 53 21.74 1.80 26.43
CA ALA A 53 22.39 2.71 27.36
C ALA A 53 21.73 4.10 27.29
N PHE A 54 21.23 4.60 28.42
CA PHE A 54 20.65 5.94 28.54
C PHE A 54 20.97 6.59 29.86
N GLU A 55 20.98 7.90 29.84
CA GLU A 55 21.08 8.73 31.02
C GLU A 55 19.72 9.33 31.36
N ALA A 56 19.41 9.44 32.63
CA ALA A 56 18.20 10.11 33.09
C ALA A 56 18.53 10.99 34.29
N GLU A 57 18.21 12.27 34.19
CA GLU A 57 18.41 13.26 35.25
C GLU A 57 17.20 14.17 35.42
N GLU A 58 16.90 14.54 36.64
CA GLU A 58 15.96 15.59 36.93
C GLU A 58 16.74 16.90 37.24
N LYS A 59 16.46 17.93 36.47
CA LYS A 59 17.11 19.22 36.59
C LYS A 59 16.14 20.34 36.24
N GLU A 60 16.08 21.37 37.12
CA GLU A 60 15.26 22.55 36.91
C GLU A 60 13.78 22.27 36.59
N GLY A 61 13.19 21.25 37.26
CA GLY A 61 11.77 20.85 37.08
C GLY A 61 11.53 20.10 35.75
N ARG A 62 12.57 19.61 35.12
CA ARG A 62 12.49 18.76 33.90
C ARG A 62 13.14 17.41 34.12
N LEU A 63 12.51 16.36 33.64
CA LEU A 63 13.11 15.04 33.50
C LEU A 63 13.71 14.93 32.10
N ASN A 64 15.04 14.78 32.04
CA ASN A 64 15.78 14.56 30.80
C ASN A 64 16.17 13.10 30.67
N VAL A 65 15.79 12.47 29.56
CA VAL A 65 16.20 11.10 29.20
C VAL A 65 16.99 11.19 27.90
N ARG A 66 18.25 10.73 27.94
CA ARG A 66 19.19 10.86 26.84
C ARG A 66 19.71 9.51 26.42
N THR A 67 19.54 9.17 25.16
CA THR A 67 20.28 8.13 24.46
C THR A 67 21.47 8.75 23.71
N LYS A 68 22.17 7.98 22.91
CA LYS A 68 23.24 8.51 22.07
C LYS A 68 22.76 9.47 20.96
N LYS A 69 21.50 9.35 20.51
CA LYS A 69 20.94 10.10 19.38
C LYS A 69 19.77 11.01 19.77
N VAL A 70 18.98 10.64 20.74
CA VAL A 70 17.76 11.34 21.14
C VAL A 70 17.85 11.87 22.59
N LEU A 71 17.43 13.11 22.79
CA LEU A 71 17.20 13.70 24.10
C LEU A 71 15.71 14.04 24.26
N VAL A 72 15.04 13.43 25.21
CA VAL A 72 13.68 13.78 25.62
C VAL A 72 13.73 14.64 26.86
N SER A 73 13.03 15.76 26.87
CA SER A 73 12.92 16.66 28.02
C SER A 73 11.46 16.86 28.42
N LEU A 74 11.02 16.19 29.48
CA LEU A 74 9.66 16.28 30.03
C LEU A 74 9.59 17.38 31.10
N ASN A 75 8.72 18.39 30.92
CA ASN A 75 8.41 19.38 31.94
C ASN A 75 7.46 18.77 32.96
N LEU A 76 7.89 18.68 34.22
CA LEU A 76 7.16 17.98 35.28
C LEU A 76 5.91 18.74 35.73
N SER A 77 5.87 20.06 35.60
CA SER A 77 4.70 20.86 36.00
C SER A 77 3.59 20.86 34.97
N GLU A 78 3.94 20.82 33.66
CA GLU A 78 3.02 21.01 32.55
C GLU A 78 2.71 19.73 31.76
N GLY A 79 3.61 18.72 31.84
CA GLY A 79 3.54 17.52 31.00
C GLY A 79 3.91 17.77 29.54
N CYS A 80 4.64 18.85 29.27
CA CYS A 80 5.16 19.15 27.94
C CYS A 80 6.44 18.33 27.67
N VAL A 81 6.52 17.70 26.50
CA VAL A 81 7.66 16.88 26.06
C VAL A 81 8.36 17.56 24.89
N GLU A 82 9.62 17.89 25.04
CA GLU A 82 10.48 18.38 23.96
C GLU A 82 11.31 17.23 23.42
N TRP A 83 11.21 16.99 22.13
CA TRP A 83 12.00 16.01 21.37
C TRP A 83 13.19 16.72 20.74
N LYS A 84 14.40 16.24 21.00
CA LYS A 84 15.65 16.89 20.64
C LYS A 84 16.67 15.89 20.13
N HIS A 85 17.55 16.35 19.27
CA HIS A 85 18.81 15.68 19.00
C HIS A 85 19.67 15.57 20.27
N ALA A 86 20.59 14.63 20.29
CA ALA A 86 21.52 14.48 21.42
C ALA A 86 22.35 15.73 21.71
N ASP A 87 22.59 16.59 20.72
CA ASP A 87 23.28 17.88 20.88
C ASP A 87 22.40 18.98 21.51
N GLY A 88 21.10 18.73 21.65
CA GLY A 88 20.14 19.65 22.26
C GLY A 88 19.34 20.50 21.27
N SER A 89 19.63 20.43 19.95
CA SER A 89 18.79 21.04 18.92
C SER A 89 17.41 20.37 18.87
N LYS A 90 16.36 21.16 18.68
CA LYS A 90 14.98 20.69 18.82
C LYS A 90 14.42 20.18 17.49
N TRP A 91 13.76 19.03 17.53
CA TRP A 91 12.86 18.53 16.48
C TRP A 91 11.48 19.15 16.59
N CYS A 92 10.75 18.77 17.64
CA CYS A 92 9.38 19.22 17.86
C CYS A 92 9.04 19.25 19.36
N THR A 93 7.84 19.76 19.67
CA THR A 93 7.33 19.78 21.04
C THR A 93 5.94 19.15 21.07
N GLN A 94 5.75 18.12 21.89
CA GLN A 94 4.41 17.75 22.36
C GLN A 94 4.07 18.69 23.52
N ASN A 95 3.24 19.71 23.26
CA ASN A 95 3.02 20.76 24.26
C ASN A 95 2.04 20.36 25.34
N LYS A 96 1.08 19.47 25.04
CA LYS A 96 0.16 18.89 26.02
C LYS A 96 -0.44 17.58 25.54
N ALA A 97 -1.05 16.84 26.46
CA ALA A 97 -1.92 15.71 26.17
C ALA A 97 -3.18 15.79 27.05
N ASP A 98 -4.29 15.22 26.58
CA ASP A 98 -5.46 15.02 27.41
C ASP A 98 -6.07 13.62 27.25
N LEU A 99 -6.66 13.13 28.33
CA LEU A 99 -7.36 11.85 28.43
C LEU A 99 -8.72 12.09 29.08
N THR A 100 -9.78 11.99 28.27
CA THR A 100 -11.16 12.14 28.71
C THR A 100 -11.79 10.76 28.82
N LYS A 101 -12.22 10.42 30.05
CA LYS A 101 -12.82 9.12 30.36
C LYS A 101 -14.12 8.90 29.58
N ILE A 102 -14.29 7.70 29.02
CA ILE A 102 -15.50 7.28 28.32
C ILE A 102 -15.89 5.86 28.72
N ASP A 103 -17.17 5.55 28.52
CA ASP A 103 -17.64 4.17 28.53
C ASP A 103 -17.45 3.55 27.16
N VAL A 104 -16.67 2.49 27.09
CA VAL A 104 -16.55 1.67 25.87
C VAL A 104 -17.73 0.73 25.82
N VAL A 105 -18.51 0.84 24.76
CA VAL A 105 -19.72 0.05 24.56
C VAL A 105 -19.56 -0.89 23.38
N ARG A 106 -20.17 -2.06 23.47
CA ARG A 106 -20.40 -2.94 22.32
C ARG A 106 -21.88 -2.93 21.97
N TYR A 107 -22.18 -3.24 20.72
CA TYR A 107 -23.53 -3.45 20.26
C TYR A 107 -23.84 -4.95 20.25
N THR A 108 -24.99 -5.36 20.78
CA THR A 108 -25.38 -6.76 20.92
C THR A 108 -26.88 -6.87 20.83
N THR A 109 -27.41 -8.02 20.47
CA THR A 109 -28.86 -8.30 20.56
C THR A 109 -29.33 -8.63 21.99
N GLY A 110 -28.42 -8.70 22.97
CA GLY A 110 -28.74 -9.09 24.35
C GLY A 110 -29.24 -10.52 24.47
N GLY A 111 -28.84 -11.42 23.58
CA GLY A 111 -29.30 -12.80 23.51
C GLY A 111 -30.67 -12.97 22.80
N GLU A 112 -31.30 -11.90 22.35
CA GLU A 112 -32.52 -11.97 21.53
C GLU A 112 -32.19 -12.40 20.09
N LYS A 113 -33.12 -13.00 19.39
CA LYS A 113 -32.96 -13.32 17.96
C LYS A 113 -32.76 -12.01 17.18
N PRO A 114 -31.74 -11.91 16.30
CA PRO A 114 -31.51 -10.71 15.51
C PRO A 114 -32.70 -10.44 14.57
N ILE A 115 -33.13 -9.17 14.52
CA ILE A 115 -34.09 -8.67 13.52
C ILE A 115 -33.28 -8.07 12.38
N ILE A 116 -33.11 -8.85 11.31
CA ILE A 116 -32.25 -8.52 10.19
C ILE A 116 -33.07 -7.84 9.10
N ASN A 117 -32.71 -6.60 8.76
CA ASN A 117 -33.16 -5.92 7.57
C ASN A 117 -32.06 -6.01 6.50
N ARG A 118 -32.34 -6.69 5.38
CA ARG A 118 -31.37 -6.80 4.26
C ARG A 118 -31.60 -5.65 3.28
N VAL A 119 -30.51 -4.97 2.96
CA VAL A 119 -30.50 -3.85 2.02
C VAL A 119 -29.50 -4.18 0.91
N LYS A 120 -29.92 -4.03 -0.34
CA LYS A 120 -29.02 -4.09 -1.48
C LYS A 120 -28.13 -2.86 -1.48
N THR A 121 -26.84 -3.07 -1.64
CA THR A 121 -25.81 -2.05 -1.81
C THR A 121 -24.99 -2.34 -3.06
N VAL A 122 -24.07 -1.47 -3.43
CA VAL A 122 -23.13 -1.74 -4.53
C VAL A 122 -22.23 -2.94 -4.25
N ASP A 123 -21.90 -3.17 -2.99
CA ASP A 123 -21.07 -4.29 -2.53
C ASP A 123 -21.96 -5.51 -2.10
N GLY A 124 -23.05 -5.77 -2.77
CA GLY A 124 -23.96 -6.88 -2.48
C GLY A 124 -25.05 -6.55 -1.45
N GLU A 125 -25.52 -7.58 -0.72
CA GLU A 125 -26.52 -7.39 0.34
C GLU A 125 -25.82 -7.10 1.68
N ARG A 126 -26.28 -6.07 2.39
CA ARG A 126 -25.86 -5.76 3.75
C ARG A 126 -26.97 -6.02 4.76
N ASN A 127 -26.60 -6.57 5.89
CA ASN A 127 -27.50 -6.79 7.01
C ASN A 127 -27.48 -5.59 7.95
N PHE A 128 -28.65 -5.00 8.21
CA PHE A 128 -28.85 -4.01 9.26
C PHE A 128 -29.64 -4.64 10.38
N ILE A 129 -29.06 -4.72 11.56
CA ILE A 129 -29.66 -5.33 12.74
C ILE A 129 -30.46 -4.28 13.50
N GLN A 130 -31.78 -4.42 13.54
CA GLN A 130 -32.68 -3.42 14.10
C GLN A 130 -32.75 -3.42 15.63
N ASN A 131 -32.52 -4.56 16.27
CA ASN A 131 -32.65 -4.72 17.72
C ASN A 131 -31.30 -4.75 18.46
N LEU A 132 -30.29 -4.06 17.93
CA LEU A 132 -29.02 -3.86 18.63
C LEU A 132 -29.25 -2.96 19.85
N LYS A 133 -28.68 -3.36 20.96
CA LYS A 133 -28.63 -2.62 22.24
C LYS A 133 -27.15 -2.36 22.56
N THR A 134 -26.88 -1.26 23.24
CA THR A 134 -25.54 -0.98 23.74
C THR A 134 -25.34 -1.60 25.11
N GLU A 135 -24.20 -2.23 25.30
CA GLU A 135 -23.74 -2.77 26.58
C GLU A 135 -22.36 -2.18 26.91
N LYS A 136 -22.19 -1.60 28.10
CA LYS A 136 -20.88 -1.17 28.57
C LYS A 136 -20.00 -2.39 28.83
N VAL A 137 -18.84 -2.45 28.17
CA VAL A 137 -17.88 -3.57 28.37
C VAL A 137 -16.72 -3.19 29.26
N ARG A 138 -16.26 -1.93 29.19
CA ARG A 138 -15.17 -1.40 30.02
C ARG A 138 -15.16 0.12 30.04
N GLU A 139 -14.27 0.69 30.80
CA GLU A 139 -13.89 2.09 30.72
C GLU A 139 -12.68 2.26 29.81
N GLY A 140 -12.55 3.39 29.18
CA GLY A 140 -11.44 3.79 28.34
C GLY A 140 -11.34 5.30 28.25
N TYR A 141 -10.57 5.80 27.30
CA TYR A 141 -10.37 7.23 27.10
C TYR A 141 -10.52 7.63 25.64
N ARG A 142 -10.98 8.85 25.40
CA ARG A 142 -10.64 9.64 24.24
C ARG A 142 -9.41 10.46 24.56
N ALA A 143 -8.49 10.52 23.61
CA ALA A 143 -7.24 11.23 23.83
C ALA A 143 -6.98 12.28 22.76
N ARG A 144 -6.24 13.31 23.13
CA ARG A 144 -5.62 14.26 22.19
C ARG A 144 -4.17 14.46 22.59
N VAL A 145 -3.32 14.51 21.59
CA VAL A 145 -1.88 14.78 21.73
C VAL A 145 -1.57 15.98 20.86
N PHE A 146 -1.14 17.07 21.48
CA PHE A 146 -0.93 18.35 20.80
C PHE A 146 0.54 18.57 20.50
N PHE A 147 0.82 19.06 19.31
CA PHE A 147 2.18 19.32 18.84
C PHE A 147 2.37 20.76 18.40
N ASP A 148 3.58 21.27 18.61
CA ASP A 148 4.06 22.50 18.01
C ASP A 148 5.13 22.13 16.97
N TRP A 149 4.83 22.44 15.72
CA TRP A 149 5.70 22.23 14.58
C TRP A 149 6.58 23.44 14.29
N ASN A 150 7.72 23.23 13.65
CA ASN A 150 8.49 24.34 13.10
C ASN A 150 7.74 25.00 11.93
N GLU A 151 8.04 26.27 11.62
CA GLU A 151 7.27 27.04 10.62
C GLU A 151 7.37 26.45 9.20
N GLU A 152 8.56 25.99 8.81
CA GLU A 152 8.81 25.42 7.48
C GLU A 152 8.75 23.87 7.44
N GLU A 153 8.36 23.26 8.54
CA GLU A 153 8.24 21.81 8.66
C GLU A 153 7.04 21.28 7.87
N GLU A 154 7.24 20.21 7.13
CA GLU A 154 6.21 19.49 6.40
C GLU A 154 5.95 18.14 7.06
N ILE A 155 4.68 17.71 7.07
CA ILE A 155 4.24 16.44 7.65
C ILE A 155 3.61 15.60 6.53
N HIS A 156 4.09 14.37 6.38
CA HIS A 156 3.66 13.43 5.34
C HIS A 156 3.34 12.06 5.93
N GLY A 157 2.75 11.18 5.12
CA GLY A 157 2.38 9.83 5.55
C GLY A 157 0.91 9.69 5.84
N LEU A 158 0.50 9.17 7.02
CA LEU A 158 -0.89 8.94 7.45
C LEU A 158 -1.69 7.99 6.53
N GLY A 159 -1.03 7.32 5.57
CA GLY A 159 -1.63 6.39 4.65
C GLY A 159 -2.17 7.03 3.38
N GLN A 160 -3.19 6.42 2.80
CA GLN A 160 -3.82 6.82 1.55
C GLN A 160 -5.17 7.47 1.83
N ALA A 161 -5.49 8.54 1.10
CA ALA A 161 -6.80 9.19 1.15
C ALA A 161 -7.13 9.92 -0.16
N GLU A 162 -8.40 9.82 -0.56
CA GLU A 162 -8.93 10.35 -1.82
C GLU A 162 -8.92 11.90 -1.92
N GLU A 163 -8.54 12.61 -0.87
CA GLU A 163 -8.33 14.06 -0.91
C GLU A 163 -7.03 14.47 -1.60
N GLY A 164 -6.08 13.53 -1.77
CA GLY A 164 -4.82 13.80 -2.48
C GLY A 164 -3.94 14.86 -1.82
N ILE A 165 -3.91 14.91 -0.48
CA ILE A 165 -3.08 15.85 0.27
C ILE A 165 -1.70 15.23 0.47
N TYR A 166 -0.67 15.88 -0.07
CA TYR A 166 0.71 15.40 0.07
C TYR A 166 1.36 15.87 1.38
N ASN A 167 1.28 17.16 1.69
CA ASN A 167 1.76 17.76 2.93
C ASN A 167 0.55 18.12 3.82
N TYR A 168 0.48 17.53 5.01
CA TYR A 168 -0.65 17.72 5.93
C TYR A 168 -0.58 18.98 6.79
N ARG A 169 0.48 19.80 6.65
CA ARG A 169 0.52 21.07 7.37
C ARG A 169 -0.56 22.02 6.85
N GLY A 170 -1.37 22.53 7.78
CA GLY A 170 -2.54 23.34 7.49
C GLY A 170 -3.78 22.56 7.04
N HIS A 171 -3.77 21.23 7.16
CA HIS A 171 -4.86 20.35 6.77
C HIS A 171 -5.28 19.39 7.87
N ASN A 172 -6.51 18.91 7.81
CA ASN A 172 -6.99 17.82 8.65
C ASN A 172 -6.98 16.51 7.85
N GLN A 173 -6.70 15.39 8.54
CA GLN A 173 -6.84 14.05 7.98
C GLN A 173 -7.62 13.16 8.93
N TYR A 174 -8.53 12.36 8.35
CA TYR A 174 -9.44 11.47 9.06
C TYR A 174 -9.04 10.02 8.82
N LEU A 175 -8.61 9.34 9.87
CA LEU A 175 -8.03 8.01 9.81
C LEU A 175 -9.08 6.95 10.17
N TYR A 176 -9.80 6.48 9.17
CA TYR A 176 -10.80 5.41 9.24
C TYR A 176 -10.74 4.56 7.97
N GLN A 177 -11.16 3.31 8.06
CA GLN A 177 -11.17 2.39 6.93
C GLN A 177 -12.38 2.64 6.02
N HIS A 178 -12.14 2.73 4.73
CA HIS A 178 -13.16 2.77 3.69
C HIS A 178 -12.55 2.44 2.33
N ASN A 179 -13.37 2.04 1.35
CA ASN A 179 -12.94 1.97 -0.05
C ASN A 179 -12.31 3.33 -0.47
N MET A 180 -11.17 3.31 -1.13
CA MET A 180 -10.31 4.46 -1.49
C MET A 180 -9.56 5.12 -0.32
N ARG A 181 -9.65 4.58 0.90
CA ARG A 181 -8.97 5.15 2.08
C ARG A 181 -8.33 4.06 2.92
N ILE A 182 -7.04 4.17 3.15
CA ILE A 182 -6.26 3.25 4.00
C ILE A 182 -5.51 4.08 5.03
N PRO A 183 -5.97 4.13 6.29
CA PRO A 183 -5.31 4.91 7.32
C PRO A 183 -4.05 4.23 7.84
N MET A 184 -3.03 5.03 8.15
CA MET A 184 -1.83 4.58 8.87
C MET A 184 -1.60 5.49 10.07
N PRO A 185 -1.39 4.97 11.29
CA PRO A 185 -1.18 5.77 12.48
C PRO A 185 0.27 6.27 12.58
N PHE A 186 0.87 6.59 11.46
CA PHE A 186 2.28 6.93 11.30
C PHE A 186 2.47 8.10 10.35
N PHE A 187 3.23 9.08 10.78
CA PHE A 187 3.65 10.20 9.95
C PHE A 187 5.15 10.47 10.08
N VAL A 188 5.69 11.13 9.08
CA VAL A 188 7.09 11.56 9.02
C VAL A 188 7.19 13.07 8.84
N SER A 189 8.24 13.66 9.38
CA SER A 189 8.56 15.08 9.27
C SER A 189 9.80 15.32 8.43
N THR A 190 9.81 16.42 7.67
CA THR A 190 10.99 16.90 6.95
C THR A 190 12.13 17.31 7.86
N GLU A 191 11.90 17.44 9.19
CA GLU A 191 12.95 17.64 10.19
C GLU A 191 13.74 16.36 10.51
N GLY A 192 13.40 15.21 9.90
CA GLY A 192 14.15 13.96 10.04
C GLY A 192 13.72 13.10 11.22
N TYR A 193 12.45 13.13 11.59
CA TYR A 193 11.84 12.22 12.57
C TYR A 193 10.50 11.67 12.10
N GLY A 194 10.04 10.60 12.74
CA GLY A 194 8.71 10.03 12.55
C GLY A 194 8.04 9.70 13.88
N ILE A 195 6.70 9.64 13.87
CA ILE A 195 5.91 9.25 15.05
C ILE A 195 4.89 8.19 14.66
N LEU A 196 4.98 7.02 15.31
CA LEU A 196 4.01 5.93 15.20
C LEU A 196 3.16 5.87 16.46
N PHE A 197 1.84 6.02 16.34
CA PHE A 197 0.90 5.77 17.43
C PHE A 197 0.55 4.28 17.49
N ASP A 198 0.76 3.65 18.63
CA ASP A 198 0.24 2.32 18.91
C ASP A 198 -1.25 2.39 19.22
N CYS A 199 -2.02 2.67 18.19
CA CYS A 199 -3.44 2.91 18.24
C CYS A 199 -4.14 2.23 17.08
N CYS A 200 -5.13 1.39 17.37
CA CYS A 200 -5.95 0.66 16.41
C CYS A 200 -7.38 1.19 16.28
N SER A 201 -7.72 2.22 17.05
CA SER A 201 -9.02 2.92 17.00
C SER A 201 -9.05 3.95 15.85
N LEU A 202 -10.21 4.56 15.67
CA LEU A 202 -10.35 5.73 14.80
C LEU A 202 -9.47 6.88 15.30
N MET A 203 -8.87 7.62 14.38
CA MET A 203 -8.00 8.75 14.69
C MET A 203 -8.29 9.94 13.77
N THR A 204 -7.85 11.14 14.16
CA THR A 204 -7.72 12.27 13.24
C THR A 204 -6.39 12.99 13.48
N PHE A 205 -5.79 13.48 12.40
CA PHE A 205 -4.75 14.49 12.43
C PHE A 205 -5.39 15.85 12.14
N ASN A 206 -5.13 16.86 12.95
CA ASN A 206 -5.76 18.17 12.84
C ASN A 206 -4.70 19.25 12.88
N ASP A 207 -4.58 20.02 11.80
CA ASP A 207 -3.63 21.15 11.68
C ASP A 207 -4.25 22.38 10.97
N GLU A 208 -5.54 22.34 10.65
CA GLU A 208 -6.24 23.46 10.02
C GLU A 208 -6.59 24.61 11.00
N GLY A 209 -6.61 24.30 12.29
CA GLY A 209 -7.00 25.22 13.35
C GLY A 209 -5.83 25.99 13.97
N ARG A 210 -6.05 26.52 15.17
CA ARG A 210 -5.01 27.22 15.96
C ARG A 210 -4.04 26.29 16.66
N GLU A 211 -4.46 25.08 16.95
CA GLU A 211 -3.70 24.04 17.65
C GLU A 211 -3.61 22.81 16.75
N SER A 212 -2.43 22.25 16.63
CA SER A 212 -2.19 20.99 15.94
C SER A 212 -2.30 19.83 16.92
N TYR A 213 -3.09 18.82 16.61
CA TYR A 213 -3.23 17.65 17.48
C TYR A 213 -3.66 16.39 16.73
N LEU A 214 -3.30 15.25 17.30
CA LEU A 214 -3.89 13.98 16.94
C LEU A 214 -4.97 13.62 17.95
N PHE A 215 -6.12 13.21 17.45
CA PHE A 215 -7.23 12.68 18.22
C PHE A 215 -7.28 11.16 18.12
N LEU A 216 -7.45 10.48 19.23
CA LEU A 216 -7.58 9.03 19.37
C LEU A 216 -8.97 8.74 19.97
N ASP A 217 -9.84 8.03 19.24
CA ASP A 217 -11.26 7.88 19.65
C ASP A 217 -11.43 6.96 20.87
N THR A 218 -10.73 5.83 20.89
CA THR A 218 -10.89 4.85 21.99
C THR A 218 -9.56 4.18 22.30
N VAL A 219 -8.97 4.55 23.43
CA VAL A 219 -7.69 4.03 23.91
C VAL A 219 -7.74 3.76 25.41
N GLU A 220 -6.82 2.98 25.94
CA GLU A 220 -6.60 2.81 27.37
C GLU A 220 -5.64 3.85 27.94
N GLN A 221 -4.71 4.32 27.10
CA GLN A 221 -3.68 5.31 27.37
C GLN A 221 -3.20 5.88 26.04
N ILE A 222 -2.40 6.95 26.07
CA ILE A 222 -1.67 7.40 24.88
C ILE A 222 -0.38 6.58 24.82
N ASP A 223 -0.07 6.04 23.63
CA ASP A 223 1.11 5.24 23.42
C ASP A 223 1.66 5.53 22.02
N TYR A 224 2.89 6.02 21.94
CA TYR A 224 3.52 6.32 20.66
C TYR A 224 5.04 6.16 20.71
N TYR A 225 5.63 5.94 19.54
CA TYR A 225 7.05 5.80 19.33
C TYR A 225 7.56 7.00 18.54
N PHE A 226 8.50 7.74 19.14
CA PHE A 226 9.27 8.75 18.46
C PHE A 226 10.52 8.11 17.84
N MET A 227 10.77 8.38 16.56
CA MET A 227 11.87 7.81 15.76
C MET A 227 12.72 8.94 15.23
N GLY A 228 13.96 9.07 15.72
CA GLY A 228 14.95 10.07 15.29
C GLY A 228 15.92 9.50 14.25
N GLY A 229 15.42 8.83 13.21
CA GLY A 229 16.23 8.13 12.20
C GLY A 229 17.10 9.01 11.31
N GLY A 230 16.92 10.35 11.34
CA GLY A 230 17.75 11.36 10.68
C GLY A 230 17.58 11.46 9.15
N SER A 231 17.05 10.43 8.49
CA SER A 231 16.68 10.41 7.07
C SER A 231 15.39 9.63 6.89
N MET A 232 14.69 9.79 5.76
CA MET A 232 13.44 9.03 5.50
C MET A 232 13.71 7.53 5.52
N ASP A 233 14.79 7.04 4.92
CA ASP A 233 15.15 5.61 4.99
C ASP A 233 15.44 5.14 6.43
N GLY A 234 16.09 5.97 7.23
CA GLY A 234 16.34 5.68 8.65
C GLY A 234 15.04 5.56 9.44
N ILE A 235 14.12 6.50 9.25
CA ILE A 235 12.80 6.52 9.89
C ILE A 235 11.96 5.29 9.47
N ILE A 236 11.96 4.93 8.19
CA ILE A 236 11.24 3.75 7.69
C ILE A 236 11.85 2.45 8.22
N ARG A 237 13.17 2.38 8.39
CA ARG A 237 13.86 1.26 9.05
C ARG A 237 13.42 1.14 10.50
N ASP A 238 13.36 2.25 11.22
CA ASP A 238 12.89 2.30 12.60
C ASP A 238 11.42 1.84 12.71
N TYR A 239 10.56 2.29 11.78
CA TYR A 239 9.18 1.84 11.69
C TYR A 239 9.09 0.32 11.48
N ARG A 240 9.84 -0.24 10.53
CA ARG A 240 9.81 -1.69 10.26
C ARG A 240 10.50 -2.51 11.34
N TYR A 241 11.46 -1.93 12.06
CA TYR A 241 12.01 -2.54 13.27
C TYR A 241 10.94 -2.79 14.32
N LEU A 242 9.96 -1.89 14.47
CA LEU A 242 8.84 -2.04 15.40
C LEU A 242 7.73 -2.93 14.85
N THR A 243 7.35 -2.74 13.60
CA THR A 243 6.14 -3.32 12.99
C THR A 243 6.37 -4.62 12.22
N GLY A 244 7.61 -5.04 12.09
CA GLY A 244 8.02 -6.25 11.37
C GLY A 244 8.47 -5.99 9.93
N LYS A 245 9.33 -6.86 9.44
CA LYS A 245 9.88 -6.81 8.09
C LYS A 245 8.83 -7.06 7.03
N ALA A 246 8.96 -6.38 5.89
CA ALA A 246 8.15 -6.69 4.72
C ALA A 246 8.50 -8.07 4.16
N GLN A 247 7.49 -8.86 3.83
CA GLN A 247 7.71 -10.18 3.21
C GLN A 247 8.18 -10.04 1.77
N MET A 248 9.03 -10.96 1.34
CA MET A 248 9.42 -11.06 -0.06
C MET A 248 8.27 -11.70 -0.85
N LEU A 249 7.66 -10.94 -1.77
CA LEU A 249 6.59 -11.43 -2.62
C LEU A 249 7.15 -12.37 -3.70
N PRO A 250 6.32 -13.25 -4.29
CA PRO A 250 6.77 -14.09 -5.41
C PRO A 250 7.19 -13.22 -6.60
N LYS A 251 8.24 -13.63 -7.32
CA LYS A 251 8.84 -12.83 -8.42
C LYS A 251 7.83 -12.45 -9.50
N TRP A 252 6.87 -13.33 -9.79
CA TRP A 252 5.83 -13.08 -10.77
C TRP A 252 4.88 -11.93 -10.38
N ALA A 253 4.74 -11.60 -9.08
CA ALA A 253 3.94 -10.46 -8.62
C ALA A 253 4.48 -9.10 -9.09
N TYR A 254 5.73 -9.05 -9.50
CA TYR A 254 6.38 -7.86 -10.06
C TYR A 254 6.26 -7.76 -11.59
N GLY A 255 5.74 -8.78 -12.27
CA GLY A 255 5.40 -8.77 -13.69
C GLY A 255 4.07 -8.07 -13.98
N TYR A 256 3.55 -8.26 -15.20
CA TYR A 256 2.25 -7.68 -15.58
C TYR A 256 1.11 -8.61 -15.18
N ILE A 257 0.08 -8.03 -14.57
CA ILE A 257 -1.13 -8.71 -14.11
C ILE A 257 -2.33 -8.16 -14.89
N GLN A 258 -3.02 -9.04 -15.62
CA GLN A 258 -4.25 -8.70 -16.35
C GLN A 258 -5.47 -9.03 -15.54
N SER A 259 -6.34 -8.04 -15.37
CA SER A 259 -7.61 -8.17 -14.68
C SER A 259 -8.67 -7.28 -15.33
N LYS A 260 -9.91 -7.60 -15.08
CA LYS A 260 -11.10 -6.73 -15.23
C LYS A 260 -12.21 -7.26 -14.33
N GLU A 261 -13.17 -6.47 -13.99
CA GLU A 261 -14.48 -6.90 -13.53
C GLU A 261 -15.34 -7.19 -14.76
N GLN A 262 -15.69 -8.44 -15.08
CA GLN A 262 -15.17 -9.70 -14.60
C GLN A 262 -14.98 -10.66 -15.78
N TYR A 263 -14.20 -11.71 -15.58
CA TYR A 263 -14.21 -12.90 -16.44
C TYR A 263 -15.23 -13.89 -15.92
N TYR A 264 -16.04 -14.47 -16.82
CA TYR A 264 -17.22 -15.25 -16.39
C TYR A 264 -16.94 -16.75 -16.23
N THR A 265 -15.88 -17.28 -16.82
CA THR A 265 -15.57 -18.72 -16.81
C THR A 265 -14.09 -18.96 -16.67
N ALA A 266 -13.72 -20.14 -16.14
CA ALA A 266 -12.33 -20.57 -16.09
C ALA A 266 -11.68 -20.64 -17.50
N LYS A 267 -12.46 -21.04 -18.50
CA LYS A 267 -11.99 -21.11 -19.89
C LYS A 267 -11.65 -19.74 -20.47
N GLU A 268 -12.42 -18.70 -20.12
CA GLU A 268 -12.12 -17.33 -20.53
C GLU A 268 -10.75 -16.87 -19.99
N LEU A 269 -10.43 -17.18 -18.73
CA LEU A 269 -9.09 -16.88 -18.16
C LEU A 269 -7.97 -17.57 -18.95
N GLU A 270 -8.15 -18.84 -19.28
CA GLU A 270 -7.17 -19.58 -20.10
C GLU A 270 -6.99 -18.95 -21.49
N GLU A 271 -8.08 -18.56 -22.14
CA GLU A 271 -8.06 -17.90 -23.46
C GLU A 271 -7.32 -16.56 -23.42
N ILE A 272 -7.49 -15.76 -22.35
CA ILE A 272 -6.75 -14.51 -22.15
C ILE A 272 -5.23 -14.77 -22.10
N VAL A 273 -4.79 -15.69 -21.25
CA VAL A 273 -3.36 -16.04 -21.15
C VAL A 273 -2.81 -16.52 -22.48
N ARG A 274 -3.55 -17.42 -23.17
CA ARG A 274 -3.15 -17.93 -24.49
C ARG A 274 -2.98 -16.79 -25.50
N HIS A 275 -3.91 -15.85 -25.54
CA HIS A 275 -3.85 -14.75 -26.48
C HIS A 275 -2.65 -13.82 -26.23
N TYR A 276 -2.35 -13.50 -24.96
CA TYR A 276 -1.11 -12.78 -24.63
C TYR A 276 0.15 -13.51 -25.10
N ARG A 277 0.21 -14.84 -24.97
CA ARG A 277 1.32 -15.66 -25.45
C ARG A 277 1.42 -15.65 -26.99
N GLU A 278 0.30 -15.72 -27.71
CA GLU A 278 0.23 -15.64 -29.17
C GLU A 278 0.73 -14.28 -29.69
N LEU A 279 0.38 -13.21 -29.01
CA LEU A 279 0.84 -11.85 -29.33
C LEU A 279 2.31 -11.61 -28.94
N ASN A 280 2.95 -12.53 -28.19
CA ASN A 280 4.26 -12.34 -27.58
C ASN A 280 4.34 -11.07 -26.72
N VAL A 281 3.25 -10.77 -26.01
CA VAL A 281 3.16 -9.72 -24.99
C VAL A 281 3.32 -10.37 -23.61
N PRO A 282 4.25 -9.90 -22.79
CA PRO A 282 4.50 -10.49 -21.48
C PRO A 282 3.29 -10.44 -20.55
N LEU A 283 3.13 -11.49 -19.74
CA LEU A 283 2.07 -11.62 -18.73
C LEU A 283 2.50 -12.63 -17.65
N ASP A 284 2.27 -12.32 -16.40
CA ASP A 284 2.53 -13.24 -15.27
C ASP A 284 1.29 -13.76 -14.59
N CYS A 285 0.22 -12.98 -14.54
CA CYS A 285 -0.97 -13.38 -13.78
C CYS A 285 -2.26 -12.89 -14.47
N VAL A 286 -3.29 -13.70 -14.36
CA VAL A 286 -4.67 -13.35 -14.71
C VAL A 286 -5.56 -13.47 -13.48
N VAL A 287 -6.50 -12.54 -13.31
CA VAL A 287 -7.32 -12.43 -12.10
C VAL A 287 -8.75 -12.87 -12.38
N GLN A 288 -9.26 -13.76 -11.54
CA GLN A 288 -10.67 -14.04 -11.42
C GLN A 288 -11.26 -13.14 -10.33
N ASP A 289 -11.91 -12.09 -10.76
CA ASP A 289 -12.59 -11.16 -9.86
C ASP A 289 -13.89 -11.77 -9.29
N TRP A 290 -14.60 -11.02 -8.47
CA TRP A 290 -15.75 -11.47 -7.69
C TRP A 290 -16.85 -12.19 -8.48
N ASN A 291 -17.83 -12.76 -7.77
CA ASN A 291 -18.96 -13.51 -8.30
C ASN A 291 -18.57 -14.86 -8.94
N THR A 292 -17.67 -15.59 -8.24
CA THR A 292 -17.33 -16.99 -8.64
C THR A 292 -18.33 -18.03 -8.15
N TRP A 293 -19.23 -17.66 -7.27
CA TRP A 293 -20.24 -18.48 -6.57
C TRP A 293 -21.57 -18.56 -7.31
N ASP A 294 -22.43 -19.46 -6.88
CA ASP A 294 -23.80 -19.56 -7.36
C ASP A 294 -24.61 -18.27 -7.06
N PRO A 295 -25.54 -17.86 -7.94
CA PRO A 295 -26.33 -16.66 -7.72
C PRO A 295 -26.99 -16.61 -6.34
N GLY A 296 -26.82 -15.49 -5.64
CA GLY A 296 -27.35 -15.26 -4.28
C GLY A 296 -26.43 -15.69 -3.14
N ASN A 297 -25.37 -16.43 -3.39
CA ASN A 297 -24.42 -16.90 -2.38
C ASN A 297 -23.18 -15.99 -2.30
N TRP A 298 -23.37 -14.69 -2.13
CA TRP A 298 -22.27 -13.72 -2.01
C TRP A 298 -21.22 -14.16 -0.99
N GLY A 299 -19.95 -14.10 -1.38
CA GLY A 299 -18.81 -14.40 -0.52
C GLY A 299 -18.53 -15.89 -0.29
N GLU A 300 -19.32 -16.80 -0.90
CA GLU A 300 -19.01 -18.22 -0.89
C GLU A 300 -17.68 -18.52 -1.58
N LYS A 301 -16.97 -19.48 -1.06
CA LYS A 301 -15.69 -19.95 -1.62
C LYS A 301 -15.88 -21.26 -2.43
N ILE A 302 -17.13 -21.57 -2.77
CA ILE A 302 -17.51 -22.72 -3.60
C ILE A 302 -17.82 -22.18 -5.00
N LEU A 303 -17.07 -22.67 -5.98
CA LEU A 303 -17.22 -22.26 -7.37
C LEU A 303 -18.56 -22.76 -7.97
N ASP A 304 -19.23 -21.86 -8.69
CA ASP A 304 -20.38 -22.21 -9.53
C ASP A 304 -19.97 -23.23 -10.62
N GLN A 305 -20.43 -24.46 -10.47
CA GLN A 305 -20.03 -25.56 -11.35
C GLN A 305 -20.49 -25.40 -12.80
N SER A 306 -21.49 -24.56 -13.06
CA SER A 306 -21.94 -24.27 -14.43
C SER A 306 -20.93 -23.42 -15.21
N ARG A 307 -20.12 -22.62 -14.50
CA ARG A 307 -19.11 -21.72 -15.05
C ARG A 307 -17.68 -22.22 -14.85
N TYR A 308 -17.43 -22.97 -13.79
CA TYR A 308 -16.11 -23.39 -13.34
C TYR A 308 -15.98 -24.92 -13.18
N GLY A 309 -16.85 -25.72 -13.84
CA GLY A 309 -16.80 -27.16 -13.73
C GLY A 309 -15.48 -27.81 -14.22
N ASP A 310 -14.76 -27.10 -15.09
CA ASP A 310 -13.44 -27.48 -15.61
C ASP A 310 -12.29 -26.61 -15.04
N ASN A 311 -12.53 -25.90 -13.92
CA ASN A 311 -11.59 -24.91 -13.40
C ASN A 311 -10.17 -25.46 -13.21
N LYS A 312 -10.05 -26.60 -12.54
CA LYS A 312 -8.73 -27.18 -12.24
C LYS A 312 -7.91 -27.51 -13.51
N GLU A 313 -8.58 -27.95 -14.54
CA GLU A 313 -7.94 -28.22 -15.83
C GLU A 313 -7.49 -26.94 -16.53
N CYS A 314 -8.33 -25.89 -16.48
CA CYS A 314 -7.98 -24.58 -17.02
C CYS A 314 -6.80 -23.96 -16.27
N MET A 315 -6.81 -24.02 -14.92
CA MET A 315 -5.69 -23.50 -14.11
C MET A 315 -4.40 -24.25 -14.43
N ASN A 316 -4.42 -25.58 -14.57
CA ASN A 316 -3.23 -26.35 -14.96
C ASN A 316 -2.68 -25.89 -16.32
N ARG A 317 -3.54 -25.64 -17.32
CA ARG A 317 -3.09 -25.14 -18.64
C ARG A 317 -2.55 -23.70 -18.56
N ILE A 318 -3.08 -22.87 -17.68
CA ILE A 318 -2.54 -21.54 -17.40
C ILE A 318 -1.12 -21.66 -16.81
N HIS A 319 -0.91 -22.56 -15.85
CA HIS A 319 0.40 -22.82 -15.26
C HIS A 319 1.40 -23.38 -16.29
N GLU A 320 0.96 -24.28 -17.19
CA GLU A 320 1.77 -24.78 -18.28
C GLU A 320 2.23 -23.67 -19.25
N MET A 321 1.45 -22.61 -19.36
CA MET A 321 1.81 -21.39 -20.10
C MET A 321 2.67 -20.41 -19.28
N HIS A 322 3.17 -20.81 -18.11
CA HIS A 322 3.95 -19.98 -17.20
C HIS A 322 3.23 -18.68 -16.77
N ALA A 323 1.95 -18.79 -16.46
CA ALA A 323 1.18 -17.73 -15.85
C ALA A 323 0.56 -18.22 -14.54
N HIS A 324 0.28 -17.29 -13.64
CA HIS A 324 -0.33 -17.51 -12.34
C HIS A 324 -1.76 -17.00 -12.31
N THR A 325 -2.48 -17.37 -11.26
CA THR A 325 -3.88 -16.98 -11.09
C THR A 325 -4.12 -16.36 -9.72
N MET A 326 -4.98 -15.36 -9.70
CA MET A 326 -5.44 -14.70 -8.47
C MET A 326 -6.95 -14.76 -8.43
N VAL A 327 -7.54 -14.96 -7.25
CA VAL A 327 -8.99 -15.04 -7.08
C VAL A 327 -9.49 -14.09 -6.01
N SER A 328 -10.63 -13.45 -6.28
CA SER A 328 -11.29 -12.55 -5.33
C SER A 328 -11.95 -13.34 -4.19
N VAL A 329 -11.71 -12.89 -2.97
CA VAL A 329 -12.33 -13.41 -1.74
C VAL A 329 -12.85 -12.27 -0.88
N TRP A 330 -13.94 -12.52 -0.19
CA TRP A 330 -14.67 -11.54 0.60
C TRP A 330 -14.81 -11.98 2.06
N PRO A 331 -14.73 -11.07 3.04
CA PRO A 331 -14.92 -11.41 4.45
C PRO A 331 -16.40 -11.58 4.83
N ASN A 332 -17.33 -10.99 4.06
CA ASN A 332 -18.76 -11.08 4.27
C ASN A 332 -19.41 -12.13 3.36
N MET A 333 -20.42 -12.80 3.88
CA MET A 333 -21.10 -13.89 3.21
C MET A 333 -22.62 -13.76 3.39
N ASN A 334 -23.39 -14.03 2.33
CA ASN A 334 -24.85 -14.04 2.40
C ASN A 334 -25.36 -15.28 3.14
N ALA A 335 -26.40 -15.09 3.95
CA ALA A 335 -27.11 -16.20 4.58
C ALA A 335 -27.76 -17.10 3.54
N GLY A 336 -27.58 -18.41 3.71
CA GLY A 336 -28.07 -19.46 2.80
C GLY A 336 -26.99 -20.24 2.11
N GLY A 337 -25.76 -19.69 2.02
CA GLY A 337 -24.58 -20.41 1.57
C GLY A 337 -24.04 -21.37 2.63
N LYS A 338 -23.34 -22.40 2.18
CA LYS A 338 -22.72 -23.41 3.08
C LYS A 338 -21.65 -22.78 3.96
N ASN A 339 -20.79 -21.94 3.40
CA ASN A 339 -19.70 -21.30 4.16
C ASN A 339 -20.26 -20.38 5.23
N HIS A 340 -21.28 -19.57 4.89
CA HIS A 340 -21.95 -18.74 5.89
C HIS A 340 -22.55 -19.58 7.02
N GLN A 341 -23.25 -20.69 6.70
CA GLN A 341 -23.90 -21.54 7.70
C GLN A 341 -22.89 -22.15 8.69
N GLU A 342 -21.73 -22.59 8.19
CA GLU A 342 -20.64 -23.10 9.04
C GLU A 342 -20.15 -22.04 10.04
N PHE A 343 -19.96 -20.79 9.61
CA PHE A 343 -19.59 -19.69 10.50
C PHE A 343 -20.68 -19.35 11.50
N PHE A 344 -21.93 -19.33 11.06
CA PHE A 344 -23.09 -19.05 11.91
C PHE A 344 -23.23 -20.10 13.02
N ASP A 345 -23.16 -21.39 12.67
CA ASP A 345 -23.28 -22.49 13.62
C ASP A 345 -22.12 -22.52 14.64
N ALA A 346 -20.93 -22.10 14.23
CA ALA A 346 -19.76 -21.99 15.09
C ALA A 346 -19.76 -20.73 15.97
N GLY A 347 -20.63 -19.75 15.70
CA GLY A 347 -20.63 -18.45 16.42
C GLY A 347 -19.44 -17.57 16.06
N TYR A 348 -18.94 -17.65 14.83
CA TYR A 348 -17.76 -16.95 14.34
C TYR A 348 -18.09 -15.78 13.40
N LEU A 349 -19.32 -15.31 13.40
CA LEU A 349 -19.73 -14.09 12.70
C LEU A 349 -19.75 -12.91 13.67
N LEU A 350 -19.43 -11.73 13.16
CA LEU A 350 -19.68 -10.47 13.85
C LEU A 350 -21.17 -10.21 14.00
N TYR A 351 -21.56 -9.19 14.75
CA TYR A 351 -22.98 -8.90 15.04
C TYR A 351 -23.78 -8.38 13.83
N ASP A 352 -23.18 -8.22 12.66
CA ASP A 352 -23.87 -8.03 11.38
C ASP A 352 -24.41 -9.37 10.82
N TYR A 353 -23.99 -10.49 11.38
CA TYR A 353 -24.36 -11.84 10.97
C TYR A 353 -24.04 -12.16 9.48
N ALA A 354 -23.07 -11.48 8.92
CA ALA A 354 -22.58 -11.68 7.56
C ALA A 354 -21.05 -11.73 7.47
N THR A 355 -20.38 -10.92 8.25
CA THR A 355 -18.91 -10.80 8.25
C THR A 355 -18.31 -11.75 9.29
N TYR A 356 -17.31 -12.55 8.90
CA TYR A 356 -16.63 -13.40 9.88
C TYR A 356 -15.77 -12.58 10.84
N ASP A 357 -15.57 -13.07 12.05
CA ASP A 357 -14.76 -12.43 13.08
C ASP A 357 -13.27 -12.71 12.84
N ALA A 358 -12.58 -11.81 12.12
CA ALA A 358 -11.15 -11.94 11.84
C ALA A 358 -10.26 -11.84 13.10
N PHE A 359 -10.76 -11.31 14.22
CA PHE A 359 -10.01 -11.26 15.49
C PHE A 359 -9.97 -12.62 16.18
N ASN A 360 -10.85 -13.54 15.81
CA ASN A 360 -10.89 -14.89 16.35
C ASN A 360 -10.01 -15.83 15.53
N GLU A 361 -8.96 -16.39 16.13
CA GLU A 361 -8.03 -17.32 15.49
C GLU A 361 -8.73 -18.52 14.83
N LYS A 362 -9.71 -19.13 15.51
CA LYS A 362 -10.46 -20.28 14.97
C LYS A 362 -11.35 -19.88 13.78
N ALA A 363 -11.83 -18.64 13.78
CA ALA A 363 -12.57 -18.12 12.64
C ALA A 363 -11.64 -17.89 11.43
N ARG A 364 -10.40 -17.42 11.66
CA ARG A 364 -9.37 -17.32 10.61
C ARG A 364 -8.98 -18.70 10.06
N GLU A 365 -8.81 -19.71 10.93
CA GLU A 365 -8.55 -21.09 10.50
C GLU A 365 -9.70 -21.64 9.65
N MET A 366 -10.96 -21.41 10.04
CA MET A 366 -12.14 -21.82 9.28
C MET A 366 -12.21 -21.11 7.93
N TYR A 367 -11.93 -19.80 7.89
CA TYR A 367 -11.90 -19.02 6.66
C TYR A 367 -10.87 -19.60 5.68
N TRP A 368 -9.64 -19.82 6.16
CA TRP A 368 -8.59 -20.44 5.35
C TRP A 368 -8.98 -21.83 4.86
N LYS A 369 -9.53 -22.68 5.72
CA LYS A 369 -9.99 -24.02 5.33
C LYS A 369 -10.98 -23.95 4.14
N GLN A 370 -11.97 -23.06 4.22
CA GLN A 370 -12.94 -22.89 3.15
C GLN A 370 -12.30 -22.34 1.86
N ALA A 371 -11.41 -21.34 1.98
CA ALA A 371 -10.70 -20.78 0.85
C ALA A 371 -9.74 -21.81 0.21
N LYS A 372 -9.06 -22.60 1.04
CA LYS A 372 -8.19 -23.67 0.57
C LYS A 372 -8.96 -24.73 -0.21
N GLU A 373 -10.00 -25.32 0.40
CA GLU A 373 -10.78 -26.41 -0.22
C GLU A 373 -11.50 -25.95 -1.49
N GLY A 374 -12.07 -24.75 -1.48
CA GLY A 374 -12.92 -24.27 -2.54
C GLY A 374 -12.20 -23.54 -3.68
N LEU A 375 -11.01 -22.98 -3.42
CA LEU A 375 -10.31 -22.13 -4.37
C LEU A 375 -8.83 -22.54 -4.57
N PHE A 376 -8.05 -22.62 -3.51
CA PHE A 376 -6.61 -22.94 -3.62
C PHE A 376 -6.36 -24.34 -4.18
N ASP A 377 -7.06 -25.35 -3.67
CA ASP A 377 -6.96 -26.75 -4.16
C ASP A 377 -7.58 -26.90 -5.59
N GLN A 378 -8.30 -25.87 -6.06
CA GLN A 378 -8.79 -25.76 -7.42
C GLN A 378 -7.80 -25.11 -8.39
N GLY A 379 -6.63 -24.66 -7.89
CA GLY A 379 -5.51 -24.19 -8.70
C GLY A 379 -5.29 -22.68 -8.72
N PHE A 380 -5.97 -21.91 -7.87
CA PHE A 380 -5.62 -20.49 -7.71
C PHE A 380 -4.38 -20.32 -6.84
N ASP A 381 -3.52 -19.36 -7.18
CA ASP A 381 -2.20 -19.19 -6.56
C ASP A 381 -2.17 -18.09 -5.50
N SER A 382 -3.07 -17.11 -5.59
CA SER A 382 -3.03 -15.90 -4.77
C SER A 382 -4.41 -15.27 -4.57
N TRP A 383 -4.46 -14.26 -3.71
CA TRP A 383 -5.69 -13.73 -3.16
C TRP A 383 -5.88 -12.27 -3.53
N TRP A 384 -7.09 -11.94 -3.96
CA TRP A 384 -7.64 -10.60 -4.06
C TRP A 384 -8.64 -10.42 -2.92
N CYS A 385 -8.17 -9.86 -1.81
CA CYS A 385 -8.95 -9.69 -0.59
C CYS A 385 -9.75 -8.39 -0.69
N ASP A 386 -10.97 -8.50 -1.19
CA ASP A 386 -11.85 -7.38 -1.42
C ASP A 386 -12.73 -7.07 -0.21
N SER A 387 -13.22 -5.83 -0.10
CA SER A 387 -14.12 -5.35 0.96
C SER A 387 -13.61 -5.62 2.39
N THR A 388 -12.31 -5.49 2.59
CA THR A 388 -11.64 -5.78 3.87
C THR A 388 -11.72 -4.63 4.89
N GLU A 389 -12.45 -3.56 4.62
CA GLU A 389 -12.71 -2.42 5.52
C GLU A 389 -13.44 -2.78 6.82
N PRO A 390 -14.40 -3.68 6.99
CA PRO A 390 -15.36 -4.35 6.11
C PRO A 390 -16.74 -3.65 6.03
N PHE A 391 -16.92 -2.49 6.66
CA PHE A 391 -18.21 -1.80 6.74
C PHE A 391 -18.16 -0.47 5.96
N SER A 392 -19.18 -0.23 5.15
CA SER A 392 -19.38 1.02 4.42
C SER A 392 -20.34 1.93 5.17
N GLY A 393 -20.18 3.24 5.02
CA GLY A 393 -21.13 4.19 5.57
C GLY A 393 -22.45 4.22 4.79
N PRO A 394 -23.50 4.79 5.37
CA PRO A 394 -24.82 4.87 4.72
C PRO A 394 -24.85 5.80 3.50
N ASP A 395 -23.81 6.61 3.26
CA ASP A 395 -23.63 7.40 2.05
C ASP A 395 -23.08 6.58 0.87
N TRP A 396 -22.53 5.38 1.13
CA TRP A 396 -22.07 4.50 0.08
C TRP A 396 -23.25 3.94 -0.69
N GLY A 397 -23.38 4.37 -1.92
CA GLY A 397 -24.56 4.13 -2.72
C GLY A 397 -25.48 5.37 -2.86
N GLY A 398 -25.16 6.49 -2.22
CA GLY A 398 -25.90 7.76 -2.34
C GLY A 398 -25.41 8.63 -3.49
N ALA A 399 -26.20 9.67 -3.83
CA ALA A 399 -25.91 10.59 -4.92
C ALA A 399 -24.92 11.71 -4.54
N VAL A 400 -24.72 11.97 -3.26
CA VAL A 400 -23.91 13.10 -2.77
C VAL A 400 -22.83 12.61 -1.82
N LYS A 401 -21.57 12.95 -2.12
CA LYS A 401 -20.44 12.75 -1.23
C LYS A 401 -20.59 13.69 -0.03
N ARG A 402 -20.48 13.13 1.16
CA ARG A 402 -20.44 13.91 2.40
C ARG A 402 -19.04 14.47 2.63
N GLU A 403 -18.98 15.52 3.48
CA GLU A 403 -17.69 16.07 3.90
C GLU A 403 -16.82 15.03 4.64
N PRO A 404 -15.49 15.10 4.58
CA PRO A 404 -14.61 14.11 5.20
C PRO A 404 -14.88 13.86 6.68
N TRP A 405 -15.19 14.91 7.45
CA TRP A 405 -15.53 14.78 8.86
C TRP A 405 -16.89 14.10 9.10
N GLU A 406 -17.89 14.33 8.24
CA GLU A 406 -19.19 13.63 8.30
C GLU A 406 -19.00 12.15 8.02
N ARG A 407 -18.21 11.82 6.98
CA ARG A 407 -17.90 10.44 6.63
C ARG A 407 -17.14 9.73 7.73
N PHE A 408 -16.20 10.38 8.38
CA PHE A 408 -15.50 9.84 9.54
C PHE A 408 -16.47 9.41 10.64
N LEU A 409 -17.47 10.26 10.95
CA LEU A 409 -18.48 9.94 11.96
C LEU A 409 -19.42 8.82 11.52
N MET A 410 -19.87 8.82 10.25
CA MET A 410 -20.81 7.86 9.72
C MET A 410 -20.17 6.49 9.51
N VAL A 411 -19.08 6.43 8.79
CA VAL A 411 -18.38 5.18 8.47
C VAL A 411 -17.73 4.60 9.72
N GLY A 412 -17.02 5.43 10.48
CA GLY A 412 -16.46 5.02 11.76
C GLY A 412 -17.53 4.59 12.76
N GLY A 413 -18.73 5.19 12.70
CA GLY A 413 -19.90 4.75 13.47
C GLY A 413 -20.36 3.33 13.13
N GLU A 414 -20.36 2.97 11.83
CA GLU A 414 -20.69 1.61 11.41
C GLU A 414 -19.62 0.60 11.87
N HIS A 415 -18.34 0.94 11.76
CA HIS A 415 -17.25 0.09 12.28
C HIS A 415 -17.42 -0.18 13.78
N LYS A 416 -17.70 0.85 14.57
CA LYS A 416 -17.90 0.73 16.04
C LYS A 416 -19.18 0.01 16.45
N LYS A 417 -20.14 -0.19 15.54
CA LYS A 417 -21.32 -1.04 15.83
C LYS A 417 -20.96 -2.53 15.87
N TYR A 418 -20.06 -2.95 15.02
CA TYR A 418 -19.80 -4.36 14.79
C TYR A 418 -18.42 -4.81 15.28
N LEU A 419 -17.49 -3.87 15.48
CA LEU A 419 -16.17 -4.09 16.04
C LEU A 419 -16.03 -3.43 17.41
N ASP A 420 -15.07 -3.90 18.22
CA ASP A 420 -14.66 -3.14 19.41
C ASP A 420 -14.08 -1.78 18.95
N PRO A 421 -14.54 -0.64 19.51
CA PRO A 421 -14.06 0.67 19.10
C PRO A 421 -12.53 0.85 19.17
N ALA A 422 -11.85 0.14 20.06
CA ALA A 422 -10.40 0.23 20.20
C ALA A 422 -9.63 -0.43 19.04
N VAL A 423 -10.29 -1.25 18.21
CA VAL A 423 -9.69 -1.96 17.08
C VAL A 423 -10.44 -1.72 15.76
N ALA A 424 -11.17 -0.62 15.67
CA ALA A 424 -12.03 -0.30 14.54
C ALA A 424 -11.30 -0.17 13.18
N ASN A 425 -9.98 0.07 13.19
CA ASN A 425 -9.17 0.24 11.98
C ASN A 425 -8.36 -1.00 11.54
N VAL A 426 -8.41 -2.12 12.27
CA VAL A 426 -7.44 -3.22 12.04
C VAL A 426 -8.05 -4.54 11.58
N PHE A 427 -9.30 -4.56 11.15
CA PHE A 427 -9.92 -5.78 10.62
C PHE A 427 -9.12 -6.37 9.45
N ALA A 428 -8.72 -5.55 8.48
CA ALA A 428 -7.96 -5.97 7.31
C ALA A 428 -6.59 -6.59 7.68
N LEU A 429 -5.95 -6.07 8.73
CA LEU A 429 -4.69 -6.61 9.23
C LEU A 429 -4.86 -8.05 9.74
N GLU A 430 -5.90 -8.28 10.57
CA GLU A 430 -6.19 -9.63 11.10
C GLU A 430 -6.67 -10.59 10.01
N HIS A 431 -7.39 -10.08 8.99
CA HIS A 431 -7.76 -10.88 7.81
C HIS A 431 -6.53 -11.32 7.01
N ALA A 432 -5.63 -10.38 6.68
CA ALA A 432 -4.39 -10.69 5.95
C ALA A 432 -3.49 -11.65 6.75
N LYS A 433 -3.38 -11.46 8.07
CA LYS A 433 -2.70 -12.38 8.98
C LYS A 433 -3.26 -13.80 8.90
N GLY A 434 -4.59 -13.92 8.94
CA GLY A 434 -5.26 -15.23 8.87
C GLY A 434 -4.94 -16.00 7.58
N ILE A 435 -4.95 -15.33 6.43
CA ILE A 435 -4.57 -15.95 5.15
C ILE A 435 -3.08 -16.30 5.15
N TYR A 436 -2.22 -15.34 5.49
CA TYR A 436 -0.77 -15.50 5.43
C TYR A 436 -0.28 -16.66 6.31
N GLU A 437 -0.63 -16.67 7.60
CA GLU A 437 -0.14 -17.65 8.56
C GLU A 437 -0.63 -19.06 8.22
N ASN A 438 -1.90 -19.21 7.83
CA ASN A 438 -2.46 -20.53 7.52
C ASN A 438 -1.99 -21.06 6.16
N GLN A 439 -1.89 -20.22 5.12
CA GLN A 439 -1.33 -20.66 3.84
C GLN A 439 0.12 -21.05 3.99
N ARG A 440 0.92 -20.27 4.71
CA ARG A 440 2.33 -20.55 4.93
C ARG A 440 2.53 -21.86 5.69
N LYS A 441 1.69 -22.15 6.68
CA LYS A 441 1.69 -23.42 7.42
C LYS A 441 1.38 -24.62 6.52
N ASP A 442 0.49 -24.46 5.56
CA ASP A 442 0.09 -25.53 4.63
C ASP A 442 1.05 -25.64 3.41
N ARG A 443 1.72 -24.56 3.01
CA ARG A 443 2.56 -24.45 1.82
C ARG A 443 3.82 -23.63 2.09
N GLU A 444 4.77 -24.24 2.81
CA GLU A 444 6.09 -23.65 3.07
C GLU A 444 6.93 -23.43 1.80
N ASP A 445 6.57 -24.11 0.71
CA ASP A 445 7.24 -24.06 -0.58
C ASP A 445 6.74 -22.96 -1.53
N MET A 446 5.76 -22.16 -1.10
CA MET A 446 5.13 -21.14 -1.94
C MET A 446 4.91 -19.84 -1.19
N ARG A 447 5.43 -18.72 -1.74
CA ARG A 447 5.21 -17.38 -1.18
C ARG A 447 3.76 -16.96 -1.30
N VAL A 448 3.26 -16.40 -0.22
CA VAL A 448 1.91 -15.82 -0.16
C VAL A 448 1.91 -14.47 -0.88
N LEU A 449 0.80 -14.17 -1.56
CA LEU A 449 0.47 -12.85 -2.08
C LEU A 449 -0.97 -12.53 -1.71
N ASN A 450 -1.17 -11.50 -0.89
CA ASN A 450 -2.46 -10.94 -0.53
C ASN A 450 -2.60 -9.56 -1.15
N LEU A 451 -3.26 -9.43 -2.30
CA LEU A 451 -3.71 -8.12 -2.77
C LEU A 451 -4.97 -7.76 -1.99
N THR A 452 -4.96 -6.67 -1.23
CA THR A 452 -6.06 -6.32 -0.32
C THR A 452 -6.46 -4.85 -0.44
N ARG A 453 -7.79 -4.58 -0.46
CA ARG A 453 -8.32 -3.22 -0.63
C ARG A 453 -8.07 -2.35 0.60
N SER A 454 -7.94 -2.96 1.76
CA SER A 454 -7.69 -2.25 2.99
C SER A 454 -6.53 -2.86 3.76
N GLY A 455 -5.92 -2.07 4.62
CA GLY A 455 -4.77 -2.49 5.41
C GLY A 455 -4.52 -1.55 6.58
N TYR A 456 -3.50 -1.86 7.36
CA TYR A 456 -3.05 -1.04 8.47
C TYR A 456 -1.55 -1.22 8.70
N ALA A 457 -0.97 -0.43 9.64
CA ALA A 457 0.41 -0.61 10.06
C ALA A 457 0.71 -2.08 10.39
N SER A 458 1.87 -2.58 10.03
CA SER A 458 2.30 -3.98 10.20
C SER A 458 1.80 -4.98 9.13
N GLY A 459 0.90 -4.57 8.22
CA GLY A 459 0.38 -5.45 7.16
C GLY A 459 1.45 -5.99 6.20
N GLN A 460 2.56 -5.26 6.02
CA GLN A 460 3.67 -5.67 5.16
C GLN A 460 4.28 -7.03 5.56
N LYS A 461 4.21 -7.40 6.82
CA LYS A 461 4.72 -8.70 7.32
C LYS A 461 3.83 -9.89 6.96
N TYR A 462 2.63 -9.65 6.46
CA TYR A 462 1.68 -10.66 6.02
C TYR A 462 1.54 -10.71 4.49
N ALA A 463 2.58 -10.28 3.77
CA ALA A 463 2.62 -10.24 2.32
C ALA A 463 1.43 -9.49 1.69
N ALA A 464 0.91 -8.47 2.41
CA ALA A 464 -0.20 -7.66 1.93
C ALA A 464 0.30 -6.58 0.96
N MET A 465 -0.25 -6.61 -0.26
CA MET A 465 -0.14 -5.58 -1.28
C MET A 465 -1.44 -4.78 -1.25
N LEU A 466 -1.35 -3.46 -1.13
CA LEU A 466 -2.51 -2.57 -1.04
C LEU A 466 -2.84 -1.96 -2.39
N TRP A 467 -4.12 -1.73 -2.68
CA TRP A 467 -4.51 -0.93 -3.84
C TRP A 467 -5.44 0.22 -3.46
N SER A 468 -5.50 1.21 -4.32
CA SER A 468 -6.17 2.50 -4.09
C SER A 468 -7.70 2.44 -4.04
N GLY A 469 -8.31 1.26 -4.25
CA GLY A 469 -9.77 1.10 -4.28
C GLY A 469 -10.40 1.51 -5.61
N ASP A 470 -11.73 1.71 -5.60
CA ASP A 470 -12.56 1.86 -6.78
C ASP A 470 -12.64 3.31 -7.24
N THR A 471 -11.60 3.79 -7.93
CA THR A 471 -11.50 5.17 -8.41
C THR A 471 -12.14 5.38 -9.79
N CYS A 472 -12.36 6.63 -10.16
CA CYS A 472 -12.97 7.00 -11.44
C CYS A 472 -11.94 7.35 -12.51
N ALA A 473 -12.24 7.03 -13.78
CA ALA A 473 -11.40 7.38 -14.92
C ALA A 473 -11.50 8.86 -15.24
N ASP A 474 -10.56 9.61 -14.68
CA ASP A 474 -10.26 10.99 -15.04
C ASP A 474 -8.81 11.34 -14.71
N TRP A 475 -8.33 12.48 -15.22
CA TRP A 475 -6.95 12.94 -15.06
C TRP A 475 -6.65 13.41 -13.63
N GLU A 476 -7.65 13.90 -12.91
CA GLU A 476 -7.50 14.34 -11.53
C GLU A 476 -7.25 13.16 -10.60
N ASN A 477 -8.01 12.06 -10.77
CA ASN A 477 -7.76 10.83 -10.01
C ASN A 477 -6.38 10.25 -10.29
N LEU A 478 -5.87 10.33 -11.53
CA LEU A 478 -4.49 9.92 -11.81
C LEU A 478 -3.47 10.72 -10.98
N LYS A 479 -3.65 12.04 -10.84
CA LYS A 479 -2.78 12.89 -10.00
C LYS A 479 -2.89 12.50 -8.53
N ILE A 480 -4.11 12.38 -8.02
CA ILE A 480 -4.38 12.01 -6.63
C ILE A 480 -3.70 10.68 -6.28
N GLN A 481 -3.79 9.69 -7.14
CA GLN A 481 -3.20 8.37 -6.89
C GLN A 481 -1.67 8.37 -6.86
N ILE A 482 -1.01 9.29 -7.54
CA ILE A 482 0.44 9.44 -7.38
C ILE A 482 0.74 9.89 -5.93
N VAL A 483 0.02 10.91 -5.44
CA VAL A 483 0.16 11.41 -4.06
C VAL A 483 -0.14 10.31 -3.04
N GLU A 484 -1.20 9.53 -3.26
CA GLU A 484 -1.54 8.38 -2.41
C GLU A 484 -0.38 7.37 -2.30
N GLY A 485 0.21 7.00 -3.44
CA GLY A 485 1.37 6.10 -3.46
C GLY A 485 2.60 6.67 -2.74
N LEU A 486 2.86 7.96 -2.88
CA LEU A 486 3.96 8.65 -2.18
C LEU A 486 3.74 8.66 -0.66
N ASN A 487 2.52 8.99 -0.20
CA ASN A 487 2.18 8.97 1.22
C ASN A 487 2.19 7.54 1.81
N MET A 488 1.79 6.52 1.04
CA MET A 488 1.93 5.13 1.48
C MET A 488 3.39 4.73 1.69
N GLY A 489 4.29 5.12 0.78
CA GLY A 489 5.73 4.93 0.95
C GLY A 489 6.28 5.65 2.19
N LEU A 490 5.88 6.90 2.41
CA LEU A 490 6.22 7.71 3.59
C LEU A 490 5.54 7.21 4.88
N SER A 491 4.48 6.41 4.76
CA SER A 491 3.87 5.69 5.89
C SER A 491 4.55 4.35 6.22
N GLY A 492 5.71 4.07 5.63
CA GLY A 492 6.46 2.84 5.86
C GLY A 492 5.96 1.61 5.11
N TYR A 493 4.95 1.75 4.24
CA TYR A 493 4.35 0.64 3.52
C TYR A 493 4.94 0.48 2.11
N PRO A 494 5.69 -0.61 1.80
CA PRO A 494 6.45 -0.73 0.57
C PRO A 494 5.64 -1.25 -0.63
N TYR A 495 4.46 -1.84 -0.37
CA TYR A 495 3.69 -2.61 -1.33
C TYR A 495 2.35 -1.93 -1.62
N TRP A 496 2.34 -1.13 -2.68
CA TRP A 496 1.17 -0.38 -3.10
C TRP A 496 0.99 -0.45 -4.62
N THR A 497 -0.25 -0.44 -5.07
CA THR A 497 -0.65 -0.41 -6.47
C THR A 497 -1.98 0.34 -6.64
N LEU A 498 -2.48 0.37 -7.86
CA LEU A 498 -3.74 1.00 -8.25
C LEU A 498 -4.38 0.24 -9.42
N ASP A 499 -5.60 0.59 -9.76
CA ASP A 499 -6.28 0.11 -10.96
C ASP A 499 -5.84 0.94 -12.16
N ILE A 500 -4.98 0.39 -13.03
CA ILE A 500 -4.56 1.10 -14.25
C ILE A 500 -5.77 1.32 -15.16
N GLY A 501 -6.05 2.59 -15.45
CA GLY A 501 -7.21 3.03 -16.22
C GLY A 501 -8.45 3.29 -15.36
N ALA A 502 -8.31 3.27 -14.04
CA ALA A 502 -9.33 3.40 -12.99
C ALA A 502 -10.37 2.27 -12.97
N PHE A 503 -11.08 2.10 -11.86
CA PHE A 503 -12.13 1.09 -11.75
C PHE A 503 -13.38 1.50 -12.54
N PHE A 504 -14.00 2.64 -12.25
CA PHE A 504 -15.19 3.14 -12.96
C PHE A 504 -14.82 3.97 -14.18
N THR A 505 -15.13 3.49 -15.38
CA THR A 505 -14.82 4.19 -16.63
C THR A 505 -15.92 5.13 -17.07
N VAL A 506 -17.19 4.72 -16.91
CA VAL A 506 -18.38 5.47 -17.34
C VAL A 506 -19.00 6.24 -16.18
N ALA A 507 -19.84 7.22 -16.48
CA ALA A 507 -20.71 7.83 -15.48
C ALA A 507 -21.81 6.85 -15.04
N ASP A 508 -22.21 6.90 -13.78
CA ASP A 508 -23.22 5.98 -13.17
C ASP A 508 -24.49 5.86 -13.99
N LYS A 509 -24.99 6.96 -14.55
CA LYS A 509 -26.18 6.92 -15.45
C LYS A 509 -26.03 5.98 -16.66
N TRP A 510 -24.81 5.55 -16.98
CA TRP A 510 -24.49 4.68 -18.10
C TRP A 510 -24.17 3.24 -17.66
N GLN A 511 -24.12 2.97 -16.35
CA GLN A 511 -23.70 1.68 -15.80
C GLN A 511 -24.58 0.50 -16.18
N ASN A 512 -25.86 0.73 -16.51
CA ASN A 512 -26.81 -0.33 -16.91
C ASN A 512 -26.42 -1.08 -18.20
N ARG A 513 -25.16 -1.08 -18.56
CA ARG A 513 -24.59 -1.76 -19.73
C ARG A 513 -24.27 -3.24 -19.50
N GLY A 514 -24.80 -3.88 -18.49
CA GLY A 514 -24.76 -5.34 -18.38
C GLY A 514 -23.98 -5.95 -17.24
N CYS A 515 -23.44 -5.18 -16.30
CA CYS A 515 -22.85 -5.77 -15.09
C CYS A 515 -23.94 -6.33 -14.11
N GLY A 516 -25.20 -5.97 -14.31
CA GLY A 516 -26.31 -6.54 -13.53
C GLY A 516 -26.34 -6.21 -12.04
N CYS A 517 -25.36 -5.50 -11.54
CA CYS A 517 -25.16 -5.28 -10.12
C CYS A 517 -25.90 -4.06 -9.58
N ASN A 518 -26.32 -3.11 -10.40
CA ASN A 518 -27.08 -1.96 -9.92
C ASN A 518 -28.27 -1.65 -10.80
N THR A 519 -29.46 -1.67 -10.19
CA THR A 519 -30.75 -1.26 -10.81
C THR A 519 -31.28 0.04 -10.20
N ASP A 520 -30.50 0.70 -9.35
CA ASP A 520 -30.89 1.96 -8.71
C ASP A 520 -30.83 3.10 -9.73
N PRO A 521 -31.89 3.87 -9.93
CA PRO A 521 -31.91 4.99 -10.87
C PRO A 521 -31.13 6.23 -10.38
N GLU A 522 -30.75 6.27 -9.11
CA GLU A 522 -30.05 7.41 -8.55
C GLU A 522 -28.53 7.36 -8.85
N PRO A 523 -27.89 8.47 -9.27
CA PRO A 523 -26.46 8.50 -9.53
C PRO A 523 -25.67 8.27 -8.24
N LYS A 524 -24.49 7.60 -8.36
CA LYS A 524 -23.58 7.36 -7.26
C LYS A 524 -22.46 8.37 -7.26
N TRP A 525 -22.20 9.00 -6.12
CA TRP A 525 -21.16 10.04 -6.01
C TRP A 525 -19.75 9.51 -6.32
N PHE A 526 -19.48 8.22 -6.07
CA PHE A 526 -18.21 7.57 -6.30
C PHE A 526 -18.07 6.95 -7.69
N TRP A 527 -19.12 6.92 -8.52
CA TRP A 527 -19.11 6.35 -9.86
C TRP A 527 -19.33 7.46 -10.91
N GLN A 528 -18.25 8.19 -11.18
CA GLN A 528 -18.28 9.40 -12.01
C GLN A 528 -17.17 9.39 -13.07
N GLY A 529 -16.95 8.25 -13.72
CA GLY A 529 -16.06 8.15 -14.87
C GLY A 529 -16.51 9.07 -16.02
N LYS A 530 -15.57 9.53 -16.83
CA LYS A 530 -15.83 10.55 -17.89
C LYS A 530 -15.89 9.96 -19.29
N TYR A 531 -15.74 8.65 -19.47
CA TYR A 531 -15.56 8.02 -20.78
C TYR A 531 -16.63 6.96 -21.03
N ASN A 532 -17.85 7.44 -21.38
CA ASN A 532 -19.02 6.57 -21.52
C ASN A 532 -18.95 5.52 -22.64
N GLU A 533 -18.04 5.69 -23.61
CA GLU A 533 -17.80 4.71 -24.68
C GLU A 533 -16.59 3.78 -24.39
N GLY A 534 -15.97 3.90 -23.20
CA GLY A 534 -14.83 3.07 -22.78
C GLY A 534 -13.71 3.08 -23.81
N VAL A 535 -13.18 1.91 -24.17
CA VAL A 535 -12.08 1.75 -25.16
C VAL A 535 -12.41 2.24 -26.58
N LYS A 536 -13.66 2.59 -26.88
CA LYS A 536 -14.02 3.23 -28.14
C LYS A 536 -13.75 4.75 -28.13
N ASP A 537 -13.59 5.31 -26.93
CA ASP A 537 -13.21 6.70 -26.74
C ASP A 537 -11.69 6.84 -26.74
N LYS A 538 -11.13 7.57 -27.72
CA LYS A 538 -9.67 7.79 -27.79
C LYS A 538 -9.12 8.56 -26.59
N GLY A 539 -9.96 9.40 -25.93
CA GLY A 539 -9.60 10.08 -24.69
C GLY A 539 -9.35 9.08 -23.55
N TYR A 540 -10.19 8.03 -23.44
CA TYR A 540 -9.93 6.94 -22.51
C TYR A 540 -8.69 6.14 -22.89
N CYS A 541 -8.51 5.85 -24.17
CA CYS A 541 -7.30 5.13 -24.62
C CYS A 541 -6.03 5.92 -24.29
N GLU A 542 -6.03 7.26 -24.39
CA GLU A 542 -4.90 8.07 -23.96
C GLU A 542 -4.71 8.04 -22.44
N LEU A 543 -5.77 8.28 -21.67
CA LEU A 543 -5.73 8.23 -20.21
C LEU A 543 -5.19 6.87 -19.71
N TYR A 544 -5.76 5.76 -20.21
CA TYR A 544 -5.30 4.41 -19.89
C TYR A 544 -3.82 4.22 -20.21
N THR A 545 -3.39 4.65 -21.40
CA THR A 545 -1.98 4.51 -21.83
C THR A 545 -1.05 5.28 -20.88
N ARG A 546 -1.39 6.53 -20.50
CA ARG A 546 -0.59 7.33 -19.57
C ARG A 546 -0.57 6.73 -18.18
N TRP A 547 -1.70 6.19 -17.74
CA TRP A 547 -1.78 5.47 -16.45
C TRP A 547 -0.92 4.20 -16.45
N LEU A 548 -0.96 3.42 -17.53
CA LEU A 548 -0.14 2.23 -17.67
C LEU A 548 1.36 2.55 -17.74
N GLN A 549 1.73 3.65 -18.40
CA GLN A 549 3.11 4.11 -18.45
C GLN A 549 3.65 4.45 -17.05
N MET A 550 2.89 5.17 -16.25
CA MET A 550 3.22 5.43 -14.85
C MET A 550 3.20 4.13 -14.04
N GLY A 551 2.17 3.30 -14.22
CA GLY A 551 2.00 2.02 -13.55
C GLY A 551 3.17 1.03 -13.76
N THR A 552 3.90 1.16 -14.87
CA THR A 552 5.13 0.38 -15.14
C THR A 552 6.18 0.55 -14.04
N PHE A 553 6.16 1.68 -13.33
CA PHE A 553 7.10 2.04 -12.27
C PHE A 553 6.48 2.00 -10.87
N LEU A 554 5.47 1.14 -10.66
CA LEU A 554 4.90 0.84 -9.35
C LEU A 554 5.44 -0.49 -8.80
N PRO A 555 5.36 -0.75 -7.49
CA PRO A 555 5.71 -2.05 -6.94
C PRO A 555 4.98 -3.21 -7.60
N MET A 556 3.67 -3.08 -7.86
CA MET A 556 2.89 -4.03 -8.64
C MET A 556 2.31 -3.35 -9.89
N PHE A 557 2.36 -4.04 -11.02
CA PHE A 557 1.93 -3.55 -12.33
C PHE A 557 0.67 -4.29 -12.79
N ARG A 558 -0.50 -3.67 -12.62
CA ARG A 558 -1.79 -4.35 -12.71
C ARG A 558 -2.84 -3.51 -13.44
N SER A 559 -3.42 -4.05 -14.52
CA SER A 559 -4.59 -3.50 -15.19
C SER A 559 -5.87 -4.04 -14.55
N HIS A 560 -6.82 -3.18 -14.22
CA HIS A 560 -8.13 -3.58 -13.67
C HIS A 560 -9.18 -2.49 -13.84
N GLY A 561 -10.45 -2.88 -13.80
CA GLY A 561 -11.61 -1.99 -13.75
C GLY A 561 -12.84 -2.59 -14.39
N THR A 562 -13.98 -1.90 -14.21
CA THR A 562 -15.29 -2.26 -14.77
C THR A 562 -15.63 -1.46 -16.04
N ASP A 563 -16.81 -1.66 -16.59
CA ASP A 563 -17.47 -0.94 -17.68
C ASP A 563 -16.88 -1.18 -19.09
N THR A 564 -15.58 -1.44 -19.22
CA THR A 564 -14.91 -1.59 -20.50
C THR A 564 -13.78 -2.62 -20.40
N PRO A 565 -13.45 -3.37 -21.46
CA PRO A 565 -12.35 -4.33 -21.43
C PRO A 565 -10.98 -3.64 -21.27
N ARG A 566 -10.01 -4.36 -20.68
CA ARG A 566 -8.67 -3.84 -20.36
C ARG A 566 -7.54 -4.57 -21.09
N GLU A 567 -7.86 -5.63 -21.84
CA GLU A 567 -6.87 -6.40 -22.60
C GLU A 567 -6.31 -5.56 -23.76
N ILE A 568 -5.01 -5.64 -24.01
CA ILE A 568 -4.26 -4.80 -24.94
C ILE A 568 -4.89 -4.70 -26.34
N TRP A 569 -5.46 -5.80 -26.87
CA TRP A 569 -6.09 -5.82 -28.20
C TRP A 569 -7.36 -5.00 -28.33
N ASN A 570 -7.93 -4.53 -27.21
CA ASN A 570 -9.07 -3.62 -27.23
C ASN A 570 -8.67 -2.15 -27.47
N PHE A 571 -7.37 -1.83 -27.35
CA PHE A 571 -6.81 -0.51 -27.60
C PHE A 571 -6.31 -0.32 -29.05
N GLY A 572 -6.59 -1.29 -29.92
CA GLY A 572 -6.22 -1.30 -31.32
C GLY A 572 -5.45 -2.56 -31.73
N GLU A 573 -5.01 -2.58 -32.99
CA GLU A 573 -4.16 -3.64 -33.53
C GLU A 573 -2.69 -3.23 -33.44
N LYS A 574 -1.79 -4.21 -33.54
CA LYS A 574 -0.35 -3.95 -33.61
C LYS A 574 -0.03 -3.03 -34.78
N GLY A 575 0.76 -2.01 -34.52
CA GLY A 575 1.04 -0.91 -35.46
C GLY A 575 0.16 0.33 -35.24
N THR A 576 -0.76 0.30 -34.27
CA THR A 576 -1.55 1.47 -33.89
C THR A 576 -0.97 2.17 -32.66
N MET A 577 -1.21 3.47 -32.52
CA MET A 577 -0.53 4.31 -31.54
C MET A 577 -0.70 3.86 -30.08
N PHE A 578 -1.89 3.45 -29.67
CA PHE A 578 -2.15 3.06 -28.29
C PHE A 578 -1.67 1.64 -28.01
N TYR A 579 -1.94 0.68 -28.92
CA TYR A 579 -1.46 -0.68 -28.80
C TYR A 579 0.07 -0.72 -28.66
N ASP A 580 0.78 -0.05 -29.55
CA ASP A 580 2.24 -0.08 -29.58
C ASP A 580 2.84 0.59 -28.33
N ALA A 581 2.22 1.67 -27.83
CA ALA A 581 2.64 2.34 -26.62
C ALA A 581 2.45 1.43 -25.39
N ILE A 582 1.31 0.74 -25.29
CA ILE A 582 1.01 -0.20 -24.20
C ILE A 582 1.97 -1.40 -24.24
N GLU A 583 2.15 -2.02 -25.43
CA GLU A 583 3.09 -3.14 -25.61
C GLU A 583 4.52 -2.76 -25.21
N LYS A 584 4.98 -1.56 -25.59
CA LYS A 584 6.30 -1.03 -25.27
C LYS A 584 6.51 -0.97 -23.76
N PHE A 585 5.54 -0.46 -22.99
CA PHE A 585 5.68 -0.31 -21.56
C PHE A 585 5.50 -1.62 -20.78
N ILE A 586 4.64 -2.53 -21.24
CA ILE A 586 4.62 -3.90 -20.72
C ILE A 586 5.98 -4.55 -20.90
N LYS A 587 6.57 -4.49 -22.09
CA LYS A 587 7.91 -5.04 -22.37
C LYS A 587 9.02 -4.34 -21.57
N LEU A 588 8.92 -3.03 -21.35
CA LEU A 588 9.84 -2.28 -20.50
C LEU A 588 9.88 -2.80 -19.07
N ARG A 589 8.70 -3.14 -18.48
CA ARG A 589 8.62 -3.75 -17.14
C ARG A 589 9.47 -5.03 -17.06
N TYR A 590 9.41 -5.88 -18.08
CA TYR A 590 10.19 -7.11 -18.12
C TYR A 590 11.66 -6.88 -18.45
N HIS A 591 11.97 -5.88 -19.26
CA HIS A 591 13.35 -5.45 -19.49
C HIS A 591 14.03 -5.02 -18.18
N LEU A 592 13.30 -4.31 -17.31
CA LEU A 592 13.77 -3.87 -15.99
C LEU A 592 13.65 -4.97 -14.91
N MET A 593 13.20 -6.19 -15.20
CA MET A 593 12.93 -7.21 -14.16
C MET A 593 14.14 -7.52 -13.26
N PRO A 594 15.39 -7.62 -13.72
CA PRO A 594 16.52 -7.81 -12.82
C PRO A 594 16.71 -6.65 -11.83
N TYR A 595 16.49 -5.42 -12.28
CA TYR A 595 16.49 -4.23 -11.42
C TYR A 595 15.35 -4.27 -10.40
N ILE A 596 14.12 -4.50 -10.86
CA ILE A 596 12.91 -4.51 -10.02
C ILE A 596 12.98 -5.60 -8.96
N TYR A 597 13.41 -6.80 -9.32
CA TYR A 597 13.49 -7.90 -8.36
C TYR A 597 14.61 -7.72 -7.34
N SER A 598 15.68 -7.01 -7.72
CA SER A 598 16.72 -6.59 -6.76
C SER A 598 16.19 -5.56 -5.76
N LEU A 599 15.34 -4.63 -6.21
CA LEU A 599 14.65 -3.72 -5.30
C LEU A 599 13.71 -4.46 -4.33
N ALA A 600 13.05 -5.54 -4.79
CA ALA A 600 12.26 -6.40 -3.93
C ALA A 600 13.10 -7.07 -2.83
N GLY A 601 14.31 -7.52 -3.17
CA GLY A 601 15.28 -7.98 -2.19
C GLY A 601 15.64 -6.89 -1.17
N ALA A 602 15.94 -5.68 -1.63
CA ALA A 602 16.24 -4.54 -0.76
C ALA A 602 15.06 -4.18 0.18
N VAL A 603 13.80 -4.31 -0.27
CA VAL A 603 12.61 -4.13 0.59
C VAL A 603 12.64 -5.08 1.79
N HIS A 604 13.00 -6.34 1.56
CA HIS A 604 13.00 -7.36 2.63
C HIS A 604 14.24 -7.25 3.53
N PHE A 605 15.44 -7.10 2.93
CA PHE A 605 16.70 -7.18 3.67
C PHE A 605 17.15 -5.84 4.26
N GLU A 606 16.81 -4.73 3.60
CA GLU A 606 17.31 -3.39 3.90
C GLU A 606 16.21 -2.38 4.26
N ASP A 607 14.96 -2.83 4.36
CA ASP A 607 13.78 -2.00 4.63
C ASP A 607 13.55 -0.88 3.59
N TYR A 608 13.97 -1.12 2.34
CA TYR A 608 13.90 -0.17 1.25
C TYR A 608 12.46 0.16 0.81
N THR A 609 12.25 1.30 0.17
CA THR A 609 10.97 1.72 -0.45
C THR A 609 11.16 1.85 -1.95
N ILE A 610 10.33 1.14 -2.76
CA ILE A 610 10.51 1.07 -4.23
C ILE A 610 10.01 2.33 -4.93
N MET A 611 8.77 2.74 -4.66
CA MET A 611 8.18 4.01 -5.12
C MET A 611 8.47 5.07 -4.06
N ARG A 612 9.38 6.01 -4.38
CA ARG A 612 9.96 6.91 -3.40
C ARG A 612 9.55 8.35 -3.70
N SER A 613 8.99 9.03 -2.72
CA SER A 613 8.93 10.48 -2.73
C SER A 613 10.33 11.08 -2.88
N LEU A 614 10.46 12.22 -3.51
CA LEU A 614 11.76 12.92 -3.66
C LEU A 614 12.37 13.31 -2.31
N LEU A 615 11.60 13.33 -1.23
CA LEU A 615 12.08 13.52 0.15
C LEU A 615 13.06 12.45 0.62
N PHE A 616 13.01 11.23 0.08
CA PHE A 616 13.94 10.17 0.44
C PHE A 616 15.37 10.46 -0.03
N ASP A 617 15.48 10.93 -1.28
CA ASP A 617 16.75 11.02 -1.98
C ASP A 617 17.29 12.46 -2.08
N PHE A 618 16.42 13.47 -1.91
CA PHE A 618 16.72 14.89 -2.09
C PHE A 618 16.13 15.77 -0.96
N PRO A 619 16.36 15.43 0.33
CA PRO A 619 15.74 16.13 1.47
C PRO A 619 16.15 17.61 1.57
N GLU A 620 17.34 17.98 1.06
CA GLU A 620 17.86 19.35 1.10
C GLU A 620 17.34 20.23 -0.05
N ASP A 621 16.72 19.63 -1.06
CA ASP A 621 16.19 20.35 -2.22
C ASP A 621 14.75 20.80 -1.94
N ARG A 622 14.61 22.08 -1.57
CA ARG A 622 13.30 22.67 -1.22
C ARG A 622 12.30 22.66 -2.39
N GLU A 623 12.77 22.68 -3.63
CA GLU A 623 11.88 22.60 -4.78
C GLU A 623 11.38 21.17 -4.99
N ALA A 624 12.27 20.17 -4.80
CA ALA A 624 11.90 18.76 -4.87
C ALA A 624 10.81 18.40 -3.86
N ARG A 625 10.79 19.00 -2.66
CA ARG A 625 9.76 18.79 -1.64
C ARG A 625 8.35 19.10 -2.11
N LYS A 626 8.20 20.07 -3.04
CA LYS A 626 6.91 20.54 -3.57
C LYS A 626 6.38 19.74 -4.76
N VAL A 627 7.20 18.81 -5.27
CA VAL A 627 6.86 18.03 -6.47
C VAL A 627 6.06 16.79 -6.07
N GLU A 628 4.79 16.76 -6.45
CA GLU A 628 3.82 15.74 -6.06
C GLU A 628 3.50 14.72 -7.17
N ASN A 629 3.97 14.96 -8.39
CA ASN A 629 3.67 14.14 -9.58
C ASN A 629 4.91 13.47 -10.18
N GLU A 630 6.02 13.50 -9.47
CA GLU A 630 7.27 12.84 -9.84
C GLU A 630 7.78 12.03 -8.65
N PHE A 631 8.45 10.92 -8.93
CA PHE A 631 8.97 10.04 -7.90
C PHE A 631 10.19 9.25 -8.38
N MET A 632 11.02 8.83 -7.44
CA MET A 632 12.07 7.87 -7.73
C MET A 632 11.50 6.45 -7.74
N PHE A 633 11.85 5.68 -8.75
CA PHE A 633 11.62 4.24 -8.80
C PHE A 633 12.95 3.53 -8.55
N GLY A 634 13.14 3.10 -7.31
CA GLY A 634 14.43 2.69 -6.80
C GLY A 634 15.45 3.86 -6.78
N PRO A 635 16.75 3.58 -6.67
CA PRO A 635 17.78 4.62 -6.52
C PRO A 635 18.12 5.34 -7.83
N SER A 636 17.64 4.84 -8.98
CA SER A 636 18.19 5.21 -10.29
C SER A 636 17.25 5.96 -11.21
N LEU A 637 15.94 5.75 -11.13
CA LEU A 637 14.99 6.23 -12.12
C LEU A 637 14.06 7.30 -11.52
N LEU A 638 14.11 8.52 -12.06
CA LEU A 638 13.10 9.56 -11.80
C LEU A 638 11.99 9.45 -12.83
N VAL A 639 10.76 9.22 -12.37
CA VAL A 639 9.57 9.04 -13.20
C VAL A 639 8.70 10.30 -13.13
N CYS A 640 8.45 10.93 -14.27
CA CYS A 640 7.62 12.13 -14.38
C CYS A 640 6.34 11.77 -15.13
N ALA A 641 5.28 11.51 -14.37
CA ALA A 641 4.00 11.08 -14.94
C ALA A 641 3.35 12.20 -15.76
N VAL A 642 2.83 11.86 -16.94
CA VAL A 642 2.01 12.76 -17.74
C VAL A 642 0.57 12.65 -17.25
N THR A 643 0.07 13.71 -16.63
CA THR A 643 -1.21 13.74 -15.93
C THR A 643 -2.25 14.67 -16.56
N GLU A 644 -2.11 14.95 -17.85
CA GLU A 644 -3.05 15.75 -18.62
C GLU A 644 -3.17 15.22 -20.05
N PRO A 645 -4.33 15.39 -20.72
CA PRO A 645 -4.50 14.94 -22.10
C PRO A 645 -3.64 15.75 -23.06
N MET A 646 -3.05 15.07 -24.04
CA MET A 646 -2.26 15.70 -25.09
C MET A 646 -2.84 15.49 -26.50
N TYR A 647 -3.58 14.41 -26.71
CA TYR A 647 -4.12 14.03 -28.01
C TYR A 647 -5.65 14.09 -28.05
N TYR A 648 -6.31 13.56 -27.02
CA TYR A 648 -7.76 13.43 -26.97
C TYR A 648 -8.32 13.67 -25.57
N GLY A 649 -9.37 14.47 -25.48
CA GLY A 649 -10.26 14.55 -24.31
C GLY A 649 -11.42 13.56 -24.41
N PRO A 650 -12.37 13.62 -23.47
CA PRO A 650 -13.60 12.82 -23.50
C PRO A 650 -14.35 12.97 -24.83
N GLU A 651 -15.08 11.93 -25.22
CA GLU A 651 -15.79 11.85 -26.52
C GLU A 651 -14.83 11.93 -27.72
N SER A 652 -13.59 11.48 -27.54
CA SER A 652 -12.53 11.53 -28.55
C SER A 652 -12.26 12.95 -29.10
N THR A 653 -12.52 13.97 -28.30
CA THR A 653 -12.31 15.37 -28.69
C THR A 653 -10.82 15.64 -28.88
N PRO A 654 -10.36 16.09 -30.06
CA PRO A 654 -8.95 16.37 -30.28
C PRO A 654 -8.43 17.50 -29.38
N VAL A 655 -7.22 17.31 -28.83
CA VAL A 655 -6.50 18.30 -28.02
C VAL A 655 -5.35 18.86 -28.85
N ASP A 656 -5.36 20.17 -29.06
CA ASP A 656 -4.30 20.90 -29.76
C ASP A 656 -3.31 21.49 -28.77
N ARG A 657 -2.26 20.71 -28.45
CA ARG A 657 -1.12 21.16 -27.62
C ARG A 657 0.16 20.46 -28.05
N GLU A 658 1.29 21.06 -27.72
CA GLU A 658 2.60 20.41 -27.88
C GLU A 658 2.68 19.12 -27.06
N LYS A 659 3.35 18.12 -27.62
CA LYS A 659 3.54 16.80 -26.97
C LYS A 659 4.81 16.85 -26.12
N THR A 660 4.86 17.82 -25.21
CA THR A 660 5.98 18.07 -24.30
C THR A 660 5.48 18.08 -22.85
N TRP A 661 6.37 17.76 -21.92
CA TRP A 661 6.08 17.75 -20.49
C TRP A 661 7.17 18.46 -19.71
N LYS A 662 6.77 19.23 -18.71
CA LYS A 662 7.69 19.93 -17.82
C LYS A 662 7.97 19.07 -16.62
N CYS A 663 9.26 18.81 -16.35
CA CYS A 663 9.75 18.00 -15.23
C CYS A 663 10.71 18.80 -14.36
N TYR A 664 10.74 18.52 -13.08
CA TYR A 664 11.76 18.99 -12.18
C TYR A 664 12.88 17.95 -12.06
N LEU A 665 14.12 18.35 -12.24
CA LEU A 665 15.29 17.52 -12.02
C LEU A 665 15.93 17.89 -10.71
N PRO A 666 15.85 17.06 -9.64
CA PRO A 666 16.40 17.38 -8.34
C PRO A 666 17.89 17.75 -8.38
N ALA A 667 18.27 18.68 -7.50
CA ALA A 667 19.63 19.18 -7.37
C ALA A 667 20.59 18.13 -6.77
N GLY A 668 21.90 18.41 -6.86
CA GLY A 668 22.95 17.57 -6.26
C GLY A 668 23.49 16.45 -7.14
N THR A 669 22.88 16.22 -8.31
CA THR A 669 23.32 15.19 -9.28
C THR A 669 23.07 15.63 -10.72
N GLY A 670 23.64 14.88 -11.66
CA GLY A 670 23.30 14.97 -13.09
C GLY A 670 22.22 13.93 -13.45
N TRP A 671 21.57 14.15 -14.58
CA TRP A 671 20.48 13.30 -15.09
C TRP A 671 20.66 12.98 -16.58
N TYR A 672 20.21 11.82 -16.98
CA TYR A 672 20.12 11.40 -18.37
C TYR A 672 18.64 11.17 -18.72
N ASP A 673 18.18 11.73 -19.82
CA ASP A 673 16.91 11.29 -20.39
C ASP A 673 17.02 9.80 -20.79
N TYR A 674 16.15 8.96 -20.25
CA TYR A 674 16.19 7.50 -20.47
C TYR A 674 16.04 7.12 -21.94
N TRP A 675 15.32 7.94 -22.74
CA TRP A 675 14.99 7.62 -24.11
C TRP A 675 16.02 8.12 -25.13
N THR A 676 16.65 9.24 -24.83
CA THR A 676 17.56 9.93 -25.76
C THR A 676 19.02 9.89 -25.32
N ASN A 677 19.31 9.58 -24.06
CA ASN A 677 20.59 9.71 -23.38
C ASN A 677 21.12 11.17 -23.29
N GLU A 678 20.28 12.15 -23.54
CA GLU A 678 20.63 13.56 -23.35
C GLU A 678 20.90 13.84 -21.88
N LYS A 679 21.94 14.67 -21.61
CA LYS A 679 22.41 14.95 -20.25
C LYS A 679 21.87 16.29 -19.77
N TYR A 680 21.37 16.30 -18.54
CA TYR A 680 20.87 17.48 -17.85
C TYR A 680 21.59 17.68 -16.51
N LYS A 681 21.69 18.93 -16.07
CA LYS A 681 22.05 19.25 -14.69
C LYS A 681 20.83 19.18 -13.80
N GLY A 682 21.01 18.79 -12.54
CA GLY A 682 19.96 18.92 -11.54
C GLY A 682 19.75 20.36 -11.08
N GLY A 683 18.70 20.57 -10.24
CA GLY A 683 18.28 21.85 -9.69
C GLY A 683 17.54 22.74 -10.70
N GLN A 684 16.80 22.17 -11.66
CA GLN A 684 16.11 22.94 -12.68
C GLN A 684 14.87 22.22 -13.21
N TYR A 685 13.96 23.01 -13.76
CA TYR A 685 12.89 22.50 -14.62
C TYR A 685 13.37 22.34 -16.05
N VAL A 686 13.00 21.24 -16.69
CA VAL A 686 13.21 20.97 -18.11
C VAL A 686 11.88 20.68 -18.79
N THR A 687 11.78 21.00 -20.06
CA THR A 687 10.64 20.62 -20.90
C THR A 687 11.15 19.67 -21.96
N VAL A 688 10.63 18.45 -21.97
CA VAL A 688 11.06 17.38 -22.87
C VAL A 688 9.90 16.81 -23.66
N GLU A 689 10.18 16.14 -24.76
CA GLU A 689 9.15 15.48 -25.55
C GLU A 689 8.49 14.32 -24.78
N ALA A 690 7.16 14.27 -24.85
CA ALA A 690 6.33 13.23 -24.24
C ALA A 690 5.25 12.74 -25.23
N PRO A 691 5.63 12.23 -26.41
CA PRO A 691 4.68 11.60 -27.32
C PRO A 691 4.00 10.40 -26.64
N ILE A 692 2.94 9.86 -27.28
CA ILE A 692 2.11 8.83 -26.63
C ILE A 692 2.89 7.57 -26.27
N ASP A 693 3.98 7.28 -26.93
CA ASP A 693 4.80 6.10 -26.73
C ASP A 693 5.87 6.25 -25.63
N ARG A 694 5.87 7.38 -24.87
CA ARG A 694 6.76 7.61 -23.73
C ARG A 694 6.22 8.65 -22.76
N ILE A 695 6.57 8.47 -21.49
CA ILE A 695 6.57 9.52 -20.46
C ILE A 695 8.02 9.92 -20.20
N PRO A 696 8.31 11.13 -19.70
CA PRO A 696 9.66 11.46 -19.27
C PRO A 696 10.11 10.55 -18.11
N VAL A 697 11.28 9.96 -18.29
CA VAL A 697 12.00 9.18 -17.28
C VAL A 697 13.45 9.62 -17.34
N PHE A 698 14.02 9.94 -16.20
CA PHE A 698 15.43 10.33 -16.13
C PHE A 698 16.22 9.34 -15.29
N VAL A 699 17.45 9.11 -15.69
CA VAL A 699 18.39 8.24 -14.98
C VAL A 699 19.41 9.10 -14.25
N LYS A 700 19.58 8.83 -12.96
CA LYS A 700 20.56 9.51 -12.12
C LYS A 700 21.98 9.20 -12.60
N ALA A 701 22.86 10.19 -12.65
CA ALA A 701 24.28 9.99 -12.93
C ALA A 701 24.90 9.07 -11.86
N GLY A 702 25.76 8.15 -12.30
CA GLY A 702 26.35 7.09 -11.48
C GLY A 702 25.51 5.81 -11.44
N ALA A 703 24.27 5.80 -11.97
CA ALA A 703 23.41 4.65 -11.90
C ALA A 703 23.96 3.43 -12.66
N VAL A 704 23.78 2.25 -12.06
CA VAL A 704 23.99 0.94 -12.69
C VAL A 704 22.66 0.20 -12.69
N ILE A 705 22.10 -0.02 -13.86
CA ILE A 705 20.77 -0.65 -14.03
C ILE A 705 20.94 -1.99 -14.73
N PRO A 706 20.74 -3.13 -14.03
CA PRO A 706 20.72 -4.44 -14.67
C PRO A 706 19.40 -4.64 -15.42
N VAL A 707 19.49 -5.06 -16.70
CA VAL A 707 18.34 -5.28 -17.57
C VAL A 707 18.45 -6.61 -18.33
N ALA A 708 17.30 -7.17 -18.71
CA ALA A 708 17.21 -8.41 -19.47
C ALA A 708 16.28 -8.25 -20.68
N ASP A 709 16.62 -8.89 -21.79
CA ASP A 709 15.82 -8.84 -23.01
C ASP A 709 15.00 -10.10 -23.24
N GLY A 710 13.81 -9.92 -23.83
CA GLY A 710 13.00 -11.00 -24.41
C GLY A 710 12.28 -11.88 -23.40
N LEU A 711 12.08 -11.38 -22.16
CA LEU A 711 11.27 -12.06 -21.17
C LEU A 711 9.78 -11.91 -21.51
N VAL A 712 9.02 -13.01 -21.39
CA VAL A 712 7.57 -13.04 -21.55
C VAL A 712 6.84 -13.44 -20.26
N TYR A 713 7.59 -13.81 -19.22
CA TYR A 713 7.17 -13.94 -17.82
C TYR A 713 8.36 -13.69 -16.88
N ALA A 714 8.10 -13.26 -15.66
CA ALA A 714 9.14 -12.76 -14.73
C ALA A 714 10.19 -13.81 -14.32
N GLN A 715 9.77 -15.07 -14.18
CA GLN A 715 10.66 -16.18 -13.79
C GLN A 715 11.42 -16.80 -14.99
N GLN A 716 11.18 -16.29 -16.21
CA GLN A 716 11.89 -16.77 -17.40
C GLN A 716 13.38 -16.47 -17.30
N GLU A 717 14.19 -17.48 -17.60
CA GLU A 717 15.63 -17.30 -17.73
C GLU A 717 15.97 -16.45 -18.95
N PRO A 718 16.80 -15.40 -18.82
CA PRO A 718 17.26 -14.62 -19.96
C PRO A 718 18.05 -15.48 -20.95
N LYS A 719 17.72 -15.38 -22.24
CA LYS A 719 18.46 -16.07 -23.31
C LYS A 719 19.76 -15.36 -23.68
N LYS A 720 19.90 -14.10 -23.29
CA LYS A 720 21.09 -13.26 -23.50
C LYS A 720 21.71 -12.89 -22.16
N PRO A 721 22.99 -12.45 -22.14
CA PRO A 721 23.59 -11.89 -20.93
C PRO A 721 22.74 -10.76 -20.35
N ILE A 722 22.68 -10.67 -19.03
CA ILE A 722 22.13 -9.50 -18.35
C ILE A 722 23.00 -8.31 -18.70
N GLN A 723 22.41 -7.25 -19.22
CA GLN A 723 23.12 -6.02 -19.52
C GLN A 723 23.17 -5.15 -18.26
N LEU A 724 24.37 -4.65 -17.95
CA LEU A 724 24.59 -3.70 -16.85
C LEU A 724 24.75 -2.32 -17.48
N MET A 725 23.65 -1.56 -17.52
CA MET A 725 23.61 -0.21 -18.10
C MET A 725 24.22 0.77 -17.12
N VAL A 726 25.33 1.41 -17.50
CA VAL A 726 26.03 2.38 -16.67
C VAL A 726 25.83 3.78 -17.23
N TYR A 727 25.44 4.72 -16.37
CA TYR A 727 25.20 6.12 -16.68
C TYR A 727 26.26 6.98 -15.96
N PRO A 728 27.39 7.31 -16.60
CA PRO A 728 28.50 8.02 -15.96
C PRO A 728 28.13 9.40 -15.41
N GLY A 729 29.06 10.02 -14.65
CA GLY A 729 28.94 11.39 -14.12
C GLY A 729 28.96 11.51 -12.61
N ALA A 730 28.93 10.37 -11.90
CA ALA A 730 29.20 10.23 -10.47
C ALA A 730 29.57 8.79 -10.15
N ASP A 731 30.16 8.55 -9.00
CA ASP A 731 30.28 7.18 -8.46
C ASP A 731 28.91 6.61 -8.18
N GLY A 732 28.77 5.29 -8.29
CA GLY A 732 27.50 4.63 -8.01
C GLY A 732 27.63 3.16 -7.66
N GLU A 733 26.60 2.65 -7.02
CA GLU A 733 26.53 1.23 -6.67
C GLU A 733 25.11 0.68 -6.85
N PHE A 734 25.05 -0.62 -7.09
CA PHE A 734 23.80 -1.38 -7.10
C PHE A 734 24.06 -2.81 -6.64
N VAL A 735 23.12 -3.38 -5.90
CA VAL A 735 23.18 -4.79 -5.48
C VAL A 735 22.18 -5.59 -6.29
N LEU A 736 22.68 -6.47 -7.14
CA LEU A 736 21.86 -7.42 -7.89
C LEU A 736 21.53 -8.60 -6.97
N TYR A 737 20.22 -8.85 -6.78
CA TYR A 737 19.67 -9.93 -5.96
C TYR A 737 19.05 -11.02 -6.83
N GLU A 738 19.27 -12.28 -6.47
CA GLU A 738 18.73 -13.45 -7.17
C GLU A 738 18.38 -14.56 -6.18
N ASP A 739 17.25 -15.24 -6.40
CA ASP A 739 16.82 -16.45 -5.67
C ASP A 739 15.94 -17.35 -6.55
N GLU A 740 15.26 -18.33 -5.98
CA GLU A 740 14.35 -19.24 -6.70
C GLU A 740 13.03 -18.58 -7.14
N GLY A 741 12.69 -17.40 -6.62
CA GLY A 741 11.57 -16.56 -7.06
C GLY A 741 10.22 -16.86 -6.47
N ASN A 742 9.93 -18.04 -5.91
CA ASN A 742 8.57 -18.39 -5.47
C ASN A 742 8.47 -19.13 -4.13
N ASN A 743 9.58 -19.50 -3.50
CA ASN A 743 9.61 -20.20 -2.22
C ASN A 743 10.27 -19.37 -1.12
N TYR A 744 10.30 -19.92 0.10
CA TYR A 744 10.90 -19.26 1.25
C TYR A 744 12.33 -19.73 1.57
N ASN A 745 13.02 -20.43 0.64
CA ASN A 745 14.39 -20.91 0.87
C ASN A 745 15.38 -19.76 1.11
N PHE A 746 15.09 -18.57 0.59
CA PHE A 746 15.88 -17.36 0.83
C PHE A 746 16.01 -17.00 2.32
N GLU A 747 15.01 -17.30 3.16
CA GLU A 747 15.06 -17.09 4.61
C GLU A 747 16.14 -17.95 5.29
N ASN A 748 16.51 -19.04 4.64
CA ASN A 748 17.58 -19.97 5.06
C ASN A 748 18.89 -19.71 4.30
N GLY A 749 19.04 -18.55 3.65
CA GLY A 749 20.26 -18.16 2.93
C GLY A 749 20.37 -18.69 1.49
N ALA A 750 19.29 -19.27 0.92
CA ALA A 750 19.29 -19.72 -0.47
C ALA A 750 18.97 -18.55 -1.42
N TYR A 751 19.89 -17.63 -1.51
CA TYR A 751 19.90 -16.50 -2.46
C TYR A 751 21.33 -16.12 -2.81
N ALA A 752 21.51 -15.30 -3.81
CA ALA A 752 22.80 -14.75 -4.19
C ALA A 752 22.70 -13.23 -4.42
N ILE A 753 23.77 -12.54 -4.07
CA ILE A 753 23.94 -11.10 -4.35
C ILE A 753 25.22 -10.86 -5.14
N THR A 754 25.19 -9.85 -6.02
CA THR A 754 26.37 -9.36 -6.73
C THR A 754 26.44 -7.86 -6.58
N LYS A 755 27.49 -7.36 -5.95
CA LYS A 755 27.71 -5.92 -5.78
C LYS A 755 28.30 -5.35 -7.09
N LEU A 756 27.66 -4.32 -7.62
CA LEU A 756 28.06 -3.59 -8.83
C LEU A 756 28.48 -2.19 -8.42
N VAL A 757 29.73 -1.81 -8.68
CA VAL A 757 30.28 -0.50 -8.27
C VAL A 757 30.87 0.20 -9.48
N TRP A 758 30.29 1.33 -9.85
CA TRP A 758 30.86 2.22 -10.86
C TRP A 758 31.82 3.19 -10.21
N ASP A 759 33.07 3.19 -10.65
CA ASP A 759 34.10 4.14 -10.30
C ASP A 759 34.25 5.16 -11.44
N GLU A 760 33.71 6.35 -11.19
CA GLU A 760 33.73 7.44 -12.19
C GLU A 760 35.13 7.87 -12.54
N SER A 761 36.02 7.92 -11.56
CA SER A 761 37.38 8.36 -11.75
C SER A 761 38.20 7.39 -12.60
N ALA A 762 37.95 6.10 -12.46
CA ALA A 762 38.59 5.04 -13.26
C ALA A 762 37.81 4.74 -14.58
N GLY A 763 36.58 5.26 -14.72
CA GLY A 763 35.70 4.98 -15.87
C GLY A 763 35.40 3.49 -16.00
N ARG A 764 35.23 2.77 -14.89
CA ARG A 764 35.10 1.31 -14.85
C ARG A 764 34.03 0.81 -13.92
N LEU A 765 33.24 -0.15 -14.39
CA LEU A 765 32.35 -0.94 -13.54
C LEU A 765 33.14 -2.11 -12.92
N ASN A 766 33.15 -2.15 -11.60
CA ASN A 766 33.64 -3.28 -10.83
C ASN A 766 32.46 -4.19 -10.49
N ILE A 767 32.51 -5.42 -10.99
CA ILE A 767 31.52 -6.48 -10.70
C ILE A 767 32.13 -7.34 -9.60
N GLY A 768 31.49 -7.32 -8.40
CA GLY A 768 31.94 -8.12 -7.27
C GLY A 768 31.79 -9.63 -7.50
N GLU A 769 32.39 -10.43 -6.65
CA GLU A 769 32.10 -11.87 -6.61
C GLU A 769 30.61 -12.08 -6.26
N ARG A 770 30.01 -13.10 -6.84
CA ARG A 770 28.64 -13.49 -6.55
C ARG A 770 28.62 -14.23 -5.21
N GLU A 771 28.09 -13.60 -4.17
CA GLU A 771 28.02 -14.13 -2.82
C GLU A 771 26.73 -14.90 -2.62
N GLY A 772 26.81 -16.10 -2.03
CA GLY A 772 25.66 -16.98 -1.78
C GLY A 772 25.35 -17.93 -2.94
N SER A 773 24.32 -18.75 -2.77
CA SER A 773 23.86 -19.70 -3.80
C SER A 773 22.45 -20.17 -3.48
N PHE A 774 21.75 -20.66 -4.52
CA PHE A 774 20.41 -21.23 -4.40
C PHE A 774 20.21 -22.37 -5.39
N PRO A 775 19.27 -23.30 -5.17
CA PRO A 775 18.95 -24.37 -6.11
C PRO A 775 18.60 -23.85 -7.50
N GLY A 776 19.18 -24.43 -8.53
CA GLY A 776 18.95 -24.00 -9.92
C GLY A 776 19.73 -22.77 -10.34
N MET A 777 20.57 -22.19 -9.47
CA MET A 777 21.41 -21.03 -9.80
C MET A 777 22.34 -21.38 -10.97
N ARG A 778 22.33 -20.57 -12.02
CA ARG A 778 23.18 -20.69 -13.19
C ARG A 778 24.41 -19.81 -13.13
N GLU A 779 25.38 -20.08 -13.98
CA GLU A 779 26.49 -19.17 -14.19
C GLU A 779 25.98 -17.80 -14.65
N ALA A 780 26.41 -16.74 -13.96
CA ALA A 780 26.03 -15.39 -14.30
C ALA A 780 26.87 -14.88 -15.48
N VAL A 781 26.22 -14.41 -16.53
CA VAL A 781 26.87 -13.79 -17.69
C VAL A 781 26.39 -12.33 -17.77
N TYR A 782 27.33 -11.40 -17.62
CA TYR A 782 27.04 -9.97 -17.67
C TYR A 782 27.69 -9.31 -18.87
N GLN A 783 27.03 -8.29 -19.41
CA GLN A 783 27.55 -7.40 -20.43
C GLN A 783 27.46 -5.96 -19.94
N THR A 784 28.58 -5.31 -19.71
CA THR A 784 28.59 -3.88 -19.35
C THR A 784 28.35 -3.03 -20.59
N VAL A 785 27.41 -2.08 -20.47
CA VAL A 785 27.07 -1.08 -21.48
C VAL A 785 27.20 0.30 -20.86
N ILE A 786 28.20 1.06 -21.27
CA ILE A 786 28.40 2.43 -20.79
C ILE A 786 27.66 3.38 -21.74
N VAL A 787 26.69 4.11 -21.19
CA VAL A 787 25.92 5.13 -21.91
C VAL A 787 26.83 6.34 -22.17
N LYS A 788 26.83 6.82 -23.41
CA LYS A 788 27.73 7.90 -23.83
C LYS A 788 27.11 9.27 -23.72
#